data_b133ebb47f997f1bcc2ad8193a49c067
#
_entry.id   b133ebb47f997f1bcc2ad8193a49c067
#
_cell.length_a   1.000
_cell.length_b   1.000
_cell.length_c   1.000
_cell.angle_alpha   90.00
_cell.angle_beta   90.00
_cell.angle_gamma   90.00
#
_symmetry.space_group_name_H-M   'P 1'
#
loop_
_entity.id
_entity.type
_entity.pdbx_description
1 polymer ?
#
loop_
_entity_poly.entity_id
_entity_poly.type
_entity_poly.pdbx_seq_one_letter_code
_entity_poly.pdbx_strand_id
1 'polypeptide(L)'
;MYGTQRKIRLQKASKIEKFDKEEEYFDEYGYLKPGMLEHIDSFINSSVKIDPDLTVYPDVKDYIDKHKKRKQDKIKSEQLFSKGNRSEIFDNLIRTQLYDYQKEGVRIIVREGRILLADDMGLGKTIQAIAATEIFANHFNVKKVLIICPTSLKFQWKREIEKFSTREATVIEGLIHKRKNLYKSPSFYKIISYGICRTDLEFIGSFNPDLVIIDEAQRIKNWKTQTAQSVKKISSEYAIVLTGTPLENKIDELHSIVEYIDRYKLGPLFRFLYNHQILDEYGKLKGYRNLRVINNTLSDILLRRTKKEIIDQLPGRIDKNFFIELTKEQETDHNSYYDTVCQLVNKWIRQGMLSESDRQRLLLSLNCMRMVCDSTYILNEKTNHGNKIAELKELLWELLQNPDNKIVIFSQWKRMFELVVKELEKLKVPFLYLNGDIPAIQRKQIIDAFQNNHEIRIFLSTDAGGVGVNLQSANILINLDIPWNPAVLEQRIGRIYRLGQKKHVNIFNFIARRSIEHRILYLLDFKKSVFEGVIEEDGQDSVMLESFLESVKALTEIDIDDCKDEEYKAQISLRKNIDNLADENNRKVLEDFAPDQQADNNSDKKTSFYIKKGSREKREGIFSKIKIKLKKFFKRFG
;
A
#
# COMPACT_ATOMS: atom_id res chain seq x y z
N MET A 1 -10.86 20.77 -25.46
CA MET A 1 -10.88 19.44 -26.10
C MET A 1 -11.22 18.39 -25.04
N TYR A 2 -12.37 17.70 -25.20
CA TYR A 2 -12.83 16.68 -24.26
C TYR A 2 -12.77 15.30 -24.90
N GLY A 3 -11.60 14.94 -25.46
CA GLY A 3 -11.37 13.61 -26.06
C GLY A 3 -10.53 12.71 -25.17
N THR A 4 -10.65 11.41 -25.34
CA THR A 4 -9.83 10.38 -24.67
C THR A 4 -8.40 10.32 -25.19
N GLN A 5 -8.08 11.07 -26.26
CA GLN A 5 -6.75 11.12 -26.88
C GLN A 5 -6.43 12.56 -27.30
N ARG A 6 -5.14 12.93 -27.20
CA ARG A 6 -4.65 14.12 -27.87
C ARG A 6 -4.80 13.94 -29.37
N LYS A 7 -5.41 14.92 -30.04
CA LYS A 7 -5.53 14.95 -31.49
C LYS A 7 -4.86 16.21 -32.03
N ILE A 8 -4.04 16.04 -33.03
CA ILE A 8 -3.51 17.15 -33.82
C ILE A 8 -4.62 17.61 -34.76
N ARG A 9 -4.83 18.89 -34.85
CA ARG A 9 -5.81 19.50 -35.76
C ARG A 9 -5.13 20.51 -36.66
N LEU A 10 -5.31 20.36 -37.97
CA LEU A 10 -4.99 21.38 -38.96
C LEU A 10 -6.08 22.44 -38.94
N GLN A 11 -5.69 23.70 -38.82
CA GLN A 11 -6.60 24.83 -38.91
C GLN A 11 -6.12 25.74 -40.03
N LYS A 12 -6.96 25.98 -41.04
CA LYS A 12 -6.64 26.80 -42.21
C LYS A 12 -7.00 28.25 -41.97
N ALA A 13 -6.16 29.15 -42.41
CA ALA A 13 -6.52 30.54 -42.62
C ALA A 13 -7.27 30.67 -43.94
N SER A 14 -8.14 31.66 -44.05
CA SER A 14 -9.11 31.86 -45.17
C SER A 14 -8.52 31.98 -46.57
N LYS A 15 -7.20 31.96 -46.76
CA LYS A 15 -6.51 32.15 -48.02
C LYS A 15 -6.01 30.88 -48.71
N ILE A 16 -6.04 29.74 -48.03
CA ILE A 16 -5.49 28.47 -48.56
C ILE A 16 -6.64 27.48 -48.69
N GLU A 17 -6.94 27.06 -49.90
CA GLU A 17 -8.02 26.11 -50.17
C GLU A 17 -7.61 24.67 -49.75
N LYS A 18 -6.38 24.23 -50.07
CA LYS A 18 -5.92 22.85 -49.78
C LYS A 18 -4.40 22.72 -49.79
N PHE A 19 -3.86 21.94 -48.85
CA PHE A 19 -2.46 21.48 -48.88
C PHE A 19 -2.34 20.19 -49.69
N ASP A 20 -1.16 19.94 -50.28
CA ASP A 20 -0.88 18.69 -50.96
C ASP A 20 -1.02 17.50 -50.02
N LYS A 21 -1.74 16.46 -50.43
CA LYS A 21 -2.03 15.25 -49.64
C LYS A 21 -2.77 15.49 -48.32
N GLU A 22 -3.42 16.61 -48.13
CA GLU A 22 -4.14 16.90 -46.87
C GLU A 22 -5.14 15.80 -46.50
N GLU A 23 -5.90 15.31 -47.48
CA GLU A 23 -6.89 14.24 -47.28
C GLU A 23 -6.27 12.89 -46.87
N GLU A 24 -5.00 12.67 -47.18
CA GLU A 24 -4.28 11.48 -46.74
C GLU A 24 -4.03 11.55 -45.24
N TYR A 25 -3.66 12.72 -44.71
CA TYR A 25 -3.26 12.92 -43.32
C TYR A 25 -4.39 13.29 -42.38
N PHE A 26 -5.39 14.07 -42.84
CA PHE A 26 -6.45 14.63 -42.00
C PHE A 26 -7.85 14.17 -42.45
N ASP A 27 -8.76 14.10 -41.46
CA ASP A 27 -10.19 13.87 -41.73
C ASP A 27 -10.92 15.16 -42.15
N GLU A 28 -12.21 15.05 -42.48
CA GLU A 28 -13.08 16.16 -42.89
C GLU A 28 -13.20 17.31 -41.87
N TYR A 29 -12.89 17.02 -40.59
CA TYR A 29 -12.86 17.99 -39.48
C TYR A 29 -11.47 18.56 -39.23
N GLY A 30 -10.48 18.18 -40.06
CA GLY A 30 -9.08 18.58 -39.91
C GLY A 30 -8.29 17.86 -38.80
N TYR A 31 -8.80 16.77 -38.27
CA TYR A 31 -8.05 15.98 -37.28
C TYR A 31 -7.14 14.96 -37.97
N LEU A 32 -5.93 14.84 -37.44
CA LEU A 32 -4.95 13.84 -37.91
C LEU A 32 -5.53 12.42 -37.81
N LYS A 33 -5.49 11.70 -38.91
CA LYS A 33 -5.97 10.32 -39.00
C LYS A 33 -5.11 9.37 -38.21
N PRO A 34 -5.67 8.26 -37.69
CA PRO A 34 -4.90 7.22 -37.01
C PRO A 34 -3.75 6.72 -37.90
N GLY A 35 -2.56 6.56 -37.32
CA GLY A 35 -1.35 6.09 -38.02
C GLY A 35 -0.56 7.17 -38.77
N MET A 36 -1.14 8.34 -39.06
CA MET A 36 -0.43 9.40 -39.80
C MET A 36 0.54 10.20 -38.93
N LEU A 37 0.54 10.04 -37.61
CA LEU A 37 1.44 10.76 -36.71
C LEU A 37 2.93 10.46 -36.98
N GLU A 38 3.22 9.27 -37.51
CA GLU A 38 4.60 8.87 -37.85
C GLU A 38 5.14 9.60 -39.08
N HIS A 39 4.27 9.95 -39.99
CA HIS A 39 4.58 10.59 -41.28
C HIS A 39 4.32 12.10 -41.29
N ILE A 40 3.87 12.66 -40.17
CA ILE A 40 3.43 14.06 -40.06
C ILE A 40 4.51 15.07 -40.44
N ASP A 41 5.80 14.75 -40.23
CA ASP A 41 6.88 15.66 -40.66
C ASP A 41 6.96 15.82 -42.16
N SER A 42 6.67 14.76 -42.94
CA SER A 42 6.63 14.84 -44.40
C SER A 42 5.55 15.81 -44.83
N PHE A 43 4.39 15.74 -44.19
CA PHE A 43 3.30 16.72 -44.42
C PHE A 43 3.72 18.12 -44.00
N ILE A 44 4.26 18.35 -42.81
CA ILE A 44 4.72 19.64 -42.32
C ILE A 44 5.75 20.23 -43.28
N ASN A 45 6.75 19.47 -43.68
CA ASN A 45 7.85 19.93 -44.56
C ASN A 45 7.35 20.27 -45.99
N SER A 46 6.35 19.54 -46.52
CA SER A 46 5.73 19.86 -47.82
C SER A 46 4.83 21.08 -47.70
N SER A 47 4.08 21.18 -46.61
CA SER A 47 3.13 22.29 -46.41
C SER A 47 3.84 23.63 -46.15
N VAL A 48 4.99 23.64 -45.45
CA VAL A 48 5.82 24.85 -45.24
C VAL A 48 6.37 25.38 -46.56
N LYS A 49 6.60 24.52 -47.56
CA LYS A 49 7.02 24.95 -48.90
C LYS A 49 5.89 25.65 -49.68
N ILE A 50 4.63 25.30 -49.40
CA ILE A 50 3.44 25.89 -50.01
C ILE A 50 3.04 27.16 -49.25
N ASP A 51 3.07 27.10 -47.93
CA ASP A 51 2.76 28.21 -47.06
C ASP A 51 3.88 28.41 -46.01
N PRO A 52 4.81 29.36 -46.23
CA PRO A 52 5.88 29.66 -45.29
C PRO A 52 5.40 30.18 -43.93
N ASP A 53 4.16 30.65 -43.83
CA ASP A 53 3.55 31.16 -42.60
C ASP A 53 2.90 30.03 -41.76
N LEU A 54 2.96 28.76 -42.22
CA LEU A 54 2.47 27.62 -41.49
C LEU A 54 3.15 27.52 -40.15
N THR A 55 2.39 27.69 -39.10
CA THR A 55 2.91 27.62 -37.73
C THR A 55 2.58 26.28 -37.07
N VAL A 56 3.61 25.53 -36.69
CA VAL A 56 3.45 24.36 -35.84
C VAL A 56 3.63 24.82 -34.37
N TYR A 57 2.53 24.78 -33.62
CA TYR A 57 2.56 25.20 -32.21
C TYR A 57 3.52 24.34 -31.37
N PRO A 58 4.20 24.92 -30.36
CA PRO A 58 5.21 24.21 -29.57
C PRO A 58 4.69 22.93 -28.88
N ASP A 59 3.43 22.92 -28.44
CA ASP A 59 2.79 21.76 -27.83
C ASP A 59 2.53 20.62 -28.81
N VAL A 60 2.29 20.92 -30.08
CA VAL A 60 2.15 19.93 -31.16
C VAL A 60 3.51 19.32 -31.48
N LYS A 61 4.55 20.16 -31.60
CA LYS A 61 5.93 19.71 -31.84
C LYS A 61 6.40 18.79 -30.69
N ASP A 62 6.24 19.23 -29.45
CA ASP A 62 6.56 18.44 -28.26
C ASP A 62 5.82 17.08 -28.24
N TYR A 63 4.56 17.06 -28.67
CA TYR A 63 3.79 15.83 -28.77
C TYR A 63 4.33 14.88 -29.83
N ILE A 64 4.66 15.39 -31.02
CA ILE A 64 5.25 14.61 -32.13
C ILE A 64 6.59 14.03 -31.70
N ASP A 65 7.48 14.86 -31.14
CA ASP A 65 8.83 14.47 -30.74
C ASP A 65 8.78 13.39 -29.65
N LYS A 66 7.90 13.55 -28.64
CA LYS A 66 7.68 12.55 -27.60
C LYS A 66 7.14 11.23 -28.13
N HIS A 67 6.23 11.29 -29.11
CA HIS A 67 5.70 10.07 -29.74
C HIS A 67 6.76 9.31 -30.51
N LYS A 68 7.56 10.01 -31.32
CA LYS A 68 8.68 9.42 -32.05
C LYS A 68 9.71 8.79 -31.15
N LYS A 69 10.08 9.52 -30.09
CA LYS A 69 11.06 9.02 -29.13
C LYS A 69 10.55 7.74 -28.44
N ARG A 70 9.29 7.72 -27.99
CA ARG A 70 8.69 6.53 -27.38
C ARG A 70 8.71 5.32 -28.33
N LYS A 71 8.45 5.55 -29.64
CA LYS A 71 8.52 4.48 -30.62
C LYS A 71 9.95 3.97 -30.80
N GLN A 72 10.92 4.87 -30.90
CA GLN A 72 12.35 4.49 -30.98
C GLN A 72 12.78 3.72 -29.73
N ASP A 73 12.37 4.15 -28.55
CA ASP A 73 12.67 3.48 -27.29
C ASP A 73 12.05 2.08 -27.24
N LYS A 74 10.81 1.89 -27.75
CA LYS A 74 10.20 0.55 -27.86
C LYS A 74 11.01 -0.36 -28.78
N ILE A 75 11.36 0.10 -29.97
CA ILE A 75 12.19 -0.68 -30.92
C ILE A 75 13.52 -1.03 -30.30
N LYS A 76 14.18 -0.08 -29.64
CA LYS A 76 15.44 -0.31 -28.94
C LYS A 76 15.29 -1.32 -27.81
N SER A 77 14.20 -1.24 -27.04
CA SER A 77 13.88 -2.20 -26.00
C SER A 77 13.69 -3.61 -26.56
N GLU A 78 12.97 -3.77 -27.68
CA GLU A 78 12.78 -5.06 -28.34
C GLU A 78 14.11 -5.67 -28.80
N GLN A 79 15.03 -4.86 -29.33
CA GLN A 79 16.37 -5.30 -29.69
C GLN A 79 17.18 -5.76 -28.47
N LEU A 80 17.15 -4.98 -27.38
CA LEU A 80 17.85 -5.32 -26.12
C LEU A 80 17.34 -6.64 -25.52
N PHE A 81 16.06 -6.91 -25.66
CA PHE A 81 15.41 -8.11 -25.12
C PHE A 81 15.07 -9.16 -26.19
N SER A 82 15.83 -9.22 -27.28
CA SER A 82 15.58 -10.16 -28.39
C SER A 82 15.53 -11.63 -27.95
N LYS A 83 16.32 -12.01 -26.90
CA LYS A 83 16.30 -13.36 -26.30
C LYS A 83 15.34 -13.46 -25.10
N GLY A 84 14.43 -12.50 -24.89
CA GLY A 84 13.49 -12.48 -23.78
C GLY A 84 14.16 -12.42 -22.40
N ASN A 85 13.74 -13.28 -21.48
CA ASN A 85 14.32 -13.37 -20.12
C ASN A 85 15.76 -13.92 -20.10
N ARG A 86 16.23 -14.50 -21.21
CA ARG A 86 17.59 -15.01 -21.39
C ARG A 86 18.54 -14.01 -22.05
N SER A 87 18.10 -12.75 -22.19
CA SER A 87 18.95 -11.69 -22.76
C SER A 87 20.13 -11.39 -21.84
N GLU A 88 21.30 -11.24 -22.40
CA GLU A 88 22.58 -10.98 -21.72
C GLU A 88 22.56 -9.68 -20.91
N ILE A 89 21.63 -8.78 -21.22
CA ILE A 89 21.43 -7.53 -20.47
C ILE A 89 21.15 -7.75 -18.98
N PHE A 90 20.65 -8.94 -18.59
CA PHE A 90 20.42 -9.29 -17.20
C PHE A 90 21.65 -9.79 -16.47
N ASP A 91 22.70 -10.14 -17.22
CA ASP A 91 23.96 -10.62 -16.66
C ASP A 91 24.68 -9.45 -15.99
N ASN A 92 24.91 -9.56 -14.69
CA ASN A 92 25.56 -8.52 -13.88
C ASN A 92 24.86 -7.14 -13.89
N LEU A 93 23.59 -7.07 -14.27
CA LEU A 93 22.82 -5.82 -14.27
C LEU A 93 22.76 -5.18 -12.88
N ILE A 94 22.51 -6.00 -11.88
CA ILE A 94 22.48 -5.64 -10.45
C ILE A 94 23.20 -6.72 -9.63
N ARG A 95 23.52 -6.40 -8.36
CA ARG A 95 24.28 -7.30 -7.47
C ARG A 95 23.51 -8.52 -6.96
N THR A 96 22.49 -8.97 -7.67
CA THR A 96 21.73 -10.20 -7.39
C THR A 96 21.06 -10.71 -8.65
N GLN A 97 20.70 -11.97 -8.65
CA GLN A 97 19.93 -12.55 -9.74
C GLN A 97 18.45 -12.22 -9.61
N LEU A 98 17.83 -11.88 -10.73
CA LEU A 98 16.38 -11.66 -10.82
C LEU A 98 15.68 -12.98 -11.13
N TYR A 99 14.52 -13.19 -10.53
CA TYR A 99 13.62 -14.28 -10.92
C TYR A 99 13.03 -14.01 -12.31
N ASP A 100 12.60 -15.06 -13.00
CA ASP A 100 12.11 -14.93 -14.39
C ASP A 100 10.93 -13.96 -14.53
N TYR A 101 9.98 -14.01 -13.62
CA TYR A 101 8.87 -13.04 -13.63
C TYR A 101 9.35 -11.59 -13.34
N GLN A 102 10.42 -11.40 -12.54
CA GLN A 102 11.02 -10.08 -12.34
C GLN A 102 11.72 -9.58 -13.58
N LYS A 103 12.44 -10.46 -14.30
CA LYS A 103 13.04 -10.13 -15.61
C LYS A 103 11.96 -9.71 -16.61
N GLU A 104 10.85 -10.44 -16.65
CA GLU A 104 9.69 -10.07 -17.47
C GLU A 104 9.14 -8.71 -17.08
N GLY A 105 8.96 -8.46 -15.78
CA GLY A 105 8.52 -7.14 -15.28
C GLY A 105 9.45 -6.01 -15.69
N VAL A 106 10.76 -6.22 -15.57
CA VAL A 106 11.78 -5.24 -16.01
C VAL A 106 11.68 -4.98 -17.52
N ARG A 107 11.48 -6.03 -18.33
CA ARG A 107 11.30 -5.89 -19.79
C ARG A 107 10.09 -5.01 -20.11
N ILE A 108 8.94 -5.28 -19.48
CA ILE A 108 7.72 -4.51 -19.69
C ILE A 108 7.91 -3.05 -19.23
N ILE A 109 8.54 -2.83 -18.06
CA ILE A 109 8.85 -1.49 -17.55
C ILE A 109 9.68 -0.69 -18.56
N VAL A 110 10.74 -1.30 -19.09
CA VAL A 110 11.65 -0.63 -20.04
C VAL A 110 10.96 -0.38 -21.38
N ARG A 111 10.16 -1.34 -21.88
CA ARG A 111 9.42 -1.21 -23.14
C ARG A 111 8.40 -0.09 -23.10
N GLU A 112 7.62 0.01 -22.03
CA GLU A 112 6.55 1.01 -21.93
C GLU A 112 7.06 2.38 -21.46
N GLY A 113 8.16 2.43 -20.73
CA GLY A 113 8.78 3.64 -20.23
C GLY A 113 7.99 4.34 -19.11
N ARG A 114 6.66 4.23 -19.11
CA ARG A 114 5.76 4.75 -18.09
C ARG A 114 4.73 3.68 -17.71
N ILE A 115 4.76 3.20 -16.46
CA ILE A 115 4.03 1.99 -16.06
C ILE A 115 3.55 2.05 -14.62
N LEU A 116 2.43 1.36 -14.35
CA LEU A 116 1.95 1.00 -13.03
C LEU A 116 2.33 -0.45 -12.73
N LEU A 117 3.32 -0.65 -11.86
CA LEU A 117 3.69 -1.98 -11.36
C LEU A 117 2.89 -2.27 -10.10
N ALA A 118 1.87 -3.08 -10.26
CA ALA A 118 0.88 -3.41 -9.24
C ALA A 118 0.99 -4.84 -8.69
N ASP A 119 2.15 -5.47 -8.82
CA ASP A 119 2.45 -6.79 -8.28
C ASP A 119 2.09 -6.88 -6.80
N ASP A 120 1.68 -8.05 -6.35
CA ASP A 120 1.39 -8.31 -4.95
C ASP A 120 2.56 -7.91 -4.05
N MET A 121 2.26 -7.62 -2.79
CA MET A 121 3.28 -7.24 -1.82
C MET A 121 4.25 -8.39 -1.57
N GLY A 122 5.55 -8.06 -1.52
CA GLY A 122 6.61 -9.05 -1.33
C GLY A 122 7.17 -9.66 -2.62
N LEU A 123 6.63 -9.33 -3.79
CA LEU A 123 7.13 -9.81 -5.09
C LEU A 123 8.31 -8.99 -5.64
N GLY A 124 8.91 -8.13 -4.84
CA GLY A 124 10.13 -7.42 -5.22
C GLY A 124 9.94 -6.30 -6.23
N LYS A 125 8.87 -5.50 -6.10
CA LYS A 125 8.67 -4.29 -6.93
C LYS A 125 9.86 -3.35 -6.90
N THR A 126 10.47 -3.14 -5.73
CA THR A 126 11.65 -2.27 -5.54
C THR A 126 12.83 -2.73 -6.36
N ILE A 127 13.14 -4.03 -6.36
CA ILE A 127 14.28 -4.56 -7.12
C ILE A 127 14.04 -4.50 -8.62
N GLN A 128 12.79 -4.72 -9.07
CA GLN A 128 12.43 -4.56 -10.48
C GLN A 128 12.59 -3.09 -10.92
N ALA A 129 12.17 -2.13 -10.09
CA ALA A 129 12.35 -0.71 -10.37
C ALA A 129 13.84 -0.31 -10.43
N ILE A 130 14.68 -0.81 -9.52
CA ILE A 130 16.13 -0.56 -9.53
C ILE A 130 16.74 -1.18 -10.79
N ALA A 131 16.45 -2.43 -11.12
CA ALA A 131 16.97 -3.11 -12.30
C ALA A 131 16.55 -2.40 -13.61
N ALA A 132 15.29 -1.99 -13.73
CA ALA A 132 14.82 -1.21 -14.87
C ALA A 132 15.56 0.15 -14.97
N THR A 133 15.80 0.79 -13.81
CA THR A 133 16.54 2.06 -13.77
C THR A 133 17.99 1.91 -14.25
N GLU A 134 18.67 0.79 -13.94
CA GLU A 134 20.01 0.53 -14.46
C GLU A 134 20.01 0.39 -16.00
N ILE A 135 18.98 -0.26 -16.56
CA ILE A 135 18.83 -0.36 -18.02
C ILE A 135 18.55 1.02 -18.62
N PHE A 136 17.66 1.83 -18.03
CA PHE A 136 17.41 3.18 -18.47
C PHE A 136 18.67 4.05 -18.44
N ALA A 137 19.49 3.92 -17.40
CA ALA A 137 20.72 4.67 -17.26
C ALA A 137 21.77 4.24 -18.30
N ASN A 138 21.90 2.94 -18.56
CA ASN A 138 22.95 2.41 -19.44
C ASN A 138 22.58 2.53 -20.92
N HIS A 139 21.28 2.47 -21.27
CA HIS A 139 20.84 2.39 -22.66
C HIS A 139 19.95 3.56 -23.10
N PHE A 140 19.28 4.28 -22.20
CA PHE A 140 18.32 5.35 -22.55
C PHE A 140 18.73 6.74 -22.02
N ASN A 141 20.01 6.90 -21.64
CA ASN A 141 20.61 8.16 -21.21
C ASN A 141 19.92 8.83 -19.99
N VAL A 142 19.33 8.02 -19.12
CA VAL A 142 18.79 8.53 -17.84
C VAL A 142 19.94 8.85 -16.89
N LYS A 143 20.00 10.08 -16.39
CA LYS A 143 21.06 10.59 -15.50
C LYS A 143 20.54 11.04 -14.14
N LYS A 144 19.25 11.37 -14.04
CA LYS A 144 18.64 11.95 -12.85
C LYS A 144 17.37 11.21 -12.50
N VAL A 145 17.36 10.56 -11.36
CA VAL A 145 16.23 9.80 -10.87
C VAL A 145 15.69 10.38 -9.58
N LEU A 146 14.38 10.63 -9.54
CA LEU A 146 13.67 11.07 -8.36
C LEU A 146 12.80 9.94 -7.83
N ILE A 147 12.99 9.58 -6.56
CA ILE A 147 12.15 8.60 -5.87
C ILE A 147 11.26 9.33 -4.86
N ILE A 148 9.95 9.16 -5.00
CA ILE A 148 8.93 9.72 -4.09
C ILE A 148 8.33 8.55 -3.32
N CYS A 149 8.52 8.52 -2.00
CA CYS A 149 8.08 7.42 -1.15
C CYS A 149 7.55 7.91 0.20
N PRO A 150 6.88 7.06 0.99
CA PRO A 150 6.57 7.37 2.39
C PRO A 150 7.82 7.72 3.20
N THR A 151 7.68 8.61 4.19
CA THR A 151 8.82 9.07 5.02
C THR A 151 9.59 7.92 5.67
N SER A 152 8.88 6.86 6.08
CA SER A 152 9.47 5.67 6.68
C SER A 152 10.32 4.83 5.72
N LEU A 153 10.11 4.96 4.40
CA LEU A 153 10.78 4.16 3.37
C LEU A 153 12.03 4.83 2.78
N LYS A 154 12.28 6.11 3.03
CA LYS A 154 13.41 6.83 2.43
C LYS A 154 14.77 6.13 2.62
N PHE A 155 15.06 5.74 3.85
CA PHE A 155 16.32 5.06 4.17
C PHE A 155 16.33 3.59 3.74
N GLN A 156 15.17 2.95 3.64
CA GLN A 156 15.07 1.62 3.05
C GLN A 156 15.42 1.67 1.56
N TRP A 157 14.84 2.61 0.79
CA TRP A 157 15.20 2.81 -0.60
C TRP A 157 16.68 3.03 -0.79
N LYS A 158 17.29 3.90 0.04
CA LYS A 158 18.74 4.12 -0.02
C LYS A 158 19.52 2.82 0.17
N ARG A 159 19.18 2.02 1.18
CA ARG A 159 19.84 0.73 1.44
C ARG A 159 19.64 -0.29 0.31
N GLU A 160 18.44 -0.37 -0.25
CA GLU A 160 18.16 -1.28 -1.37
C GLU A 160 18.96 -0.86 -2.61
N ILE A 161 19.09 0.43 -2.89
CA ILE A 161 19.95 0.94 -3.96
C ILE A 161 21.42 0.58 -3.69
N GLU A 162 21.95 0.88 -2.51
CA GLU A 162 23.33 0.56 -2.14
C GLU A 162 23.62 -0.95 -2.18
N LYS A 163 22.62 -1.78 -1.88
CA LYS A 163 22.73 -3.23 -1.93
C LYS A 163 22.76 -3.77 -3.35
N PHE A 164 21.92 -3.28 -4.24
CA PHE A 164 21.69 -3.86 -5.55
C PHE A 164 22.36 -3.11 -6.70
N SER A 165 22.63 -1.81 -6.55
CA SER A 165 23.24 -0.94 -7.55
C SER A 165 24.61 -0.42 -7.10
N THR A 166 25.36 0.15 -8.03
CA THR A 166 26.62 0.87 -7.76
C THR A 166 26.43 2.39 -7.73
N ARG A 167 25.21 2.87 -8.01
CA ARG A 167 24.92 4.28 -8.15
C ARG A 167 24.63 4.94 -6.80
N GLU A 168 25.05 6.19 -6.65
CA GLU A 168 24.83 6.94 -5.42
C GLU A 168 23.38 7.40 -5.23
N ALA A 169 22.90 7.32 -3.98
CA ALA A 169 21.58 7.76 -3.57
C ALA A 169 21.67 8.77 -2.41
N THR A 170 21.00 9.91 -2.59
CA THR A 170 20.90 10.96 -1.57
C THR A 170 19.47 11.09 -1.07
N VAL A 171 19.27 10.97 0.25
CA VAL A 171 18.00 11.27 0.91
C VAL A 171 17.91 12.77 1.14
N ILE A 172 16.88 13.40 0.58
CA ILE A 172 16.61 14.83 0.74
C ILE A 172 15.80 15.03 2.03
N GLU A 173 16.42 15.70 3.01
CA GLU A 173 15.78 15.98 4.30
C GLU A 173 16.40 17.17 5.03
N GLY A 174 15.76 17.60 6.11
CA GLY A 174 16.21 18.73 6.92
C GLY A 174 15.58 20.07 6.51
N LEU A 175 16.20 21.15 6.91
CA LEU A 175 15.74 22.51 6.63
C LEU A 175 15.85 22.84 5.13
N ILE A 176 15.07 23.81 4.66
CA ILE A 176 14.93 24.14 3.23
C ILE A 176 16.27 24.46 2.55
N HIS A 177 17.14 25.23 3.21
CA HIS A 177 18.47 25.56 2.67
C HIS A 177 19.37 24.32 2.51
N LYS A 178 19.31 23.37 3.46
CA LYS A 178 20.03 22.10 3.37
C LYS A 178 19.49 21.26 2.20
N ARG A 179 18.16 21.17 2.05
CA ARG A 179 17.53 20.42 0.96
C ARG A 179 17.91 20.98 -0.42
N LYS A 180 17.91 22.33 -0.56
CA LYS A 180 18.36 23.00 -1.80
C LYS A 180 19.76 22.56 -2.21
N ASN A 181 20.69 22.45 -1.26
CA ASN A 181 22.06 21.98 -1.54
C ASN A 181 22.09 20.48 -1.88
N LEU A 182 21.26 19.65 -1.22
CA LEU A 182 21.18 18.23 -1.51
C LEU A 182 20.62 17.94 -2.92
N TYR A 183 19.70 18.77 -3.44
CA TYR A 183 19.26 18.66 -4.85
C TYR A 183 20.39 18.92 -5.85
N LYS A 184 21.36 19.78 -5.50
CA LYS A 184 22.51 20.09 -6.35
C LYS A 184 23.62 19.06 -6.29
N SER A 185 23.59 18.09 -5.33
CA SER A 185 24.62 17.06 -5.25
C SER A 185 24.63 16.18 -6.50
N PRO A 186 25.76 15.59 -6.90
CA PRO A 186 25.90 14.85 -8.15
C PRO A 186 25.27 13.46 -8.13
N SER A 187 24.70 13.02 -6.99
CA SER A 187 24.14 11.68 -6.85
C SER A 187 23.03 11.40 -7.84
N PHE A 188 23.04 10.21 -8.40
CA PHE A 188 22.12 9.72 -9.43
C PHE A 188 20.67 9.64 -8.94
N TYR A 189 20.47 9.12 -7.71
CA TYR A 189 19.13 9.02 -7.09
C TYR A 189 18.93 10.14 -6.07
N LYS A 190 17.80 10.84 -6.14
CA LYS A 190 17.26 11.70 -5.09
C LYS A 190 16.03 11.05 -4.49
N ILE A 191 16.00 10.89 -3.17
CA ILE A 191 14.91 10.22 -2.45
C ILE A 191 14.20 11.24 -1.58
N ILE A 192 12.90 11.45 -1.81
CA ILE A 192 12.07 12.40 -1.08
C ILE A 192 10.83 11.75 -0.49
N SER A 193 10.26 12.39 0.53
CA SER A 193 8.91 12.02 0.99
C SER A 193 7.83 12.83 0.27
N TYR A 194 6.60 12.33 0.28
CA TYR A 194 5.44 13.04 -0.26
C TYR A 194 5.23 14.44 0.35
N GLY A 195 5.59 14.63 1.63
CA GLY A 195 5.53 15.95 2.28
C GLY A 195 6.53 16.93 1.69
N ILE A 196 7.77 16.47 1.45
CA ILE A 196 8.83 17.26 0.83
C ILE A 196 8.49 17.58 -0.63
N CYS A 197 7.91 16.62 -1.36
CA CYS A 197 7.46 16.84 -2.74
C CYS A 197 6.58 18.11 -2.85
N ARG A 198 5.66 18.31 -1.91
CA ARG A 198 4.76 19.46 -1.90
C ARG A 198 5.50 20.81 -1.70
N THR A 199 6.50 20.84 -0.83
CA THR A 199 7.21 22.06 -0.46
C THR A 199 8.33 22.43 -1.42
N ASP A 200 8.88 21.47 -2.15
CA ASP A 200 10.12 21.62 -2.91
C ASP A 200 9.90 21.55 -4.43
N LEU A 201 8.68 21.84 -4.94
CA LEU A 201 8.38 21.77 -6.37
C LEU A 201 9.35 22.56 -7.26
N GLU A 202 9.78 23.75 -6.84
CA GLU A 202 10.76 24.57 -7.58
C GLU A 202 12.12 23.89 -7.67
N PHE A 203 12.58 23.28 -6.57
CA PHE A 203 13.88 22.58 -6.56
C PHE A 203 13.81 21.30 -7.39
N ILE A 204 12.67 20.60 -7.37
CA ILE A 204 12.42 19.43 -8.21
C ILE A 204 12.37 19.84 -9.68
N GLY A 205 11.70 20.95 -10.01
CA GLY A 205 11.68 21.50 -11.37
C GLY A 205 13.09 21.86 -11.87
N SER A 206 13.92 22.49 -11.01
CA SER A 206 15.32 22.80 -11.34
C SER A 206 16.19 21.54 -11.45
N PHE A 207 15.93 20.51 -10.67
CA PHE A 207 16.60 19.21 -10.78
C PHE A 207 16.25 18.51 -12.09
N ASN A 208 15.00 18.66 -12.57
CA ASN A 208 14.46 18.11 -13.81
C ASN A 208 14.78 16.61 -13.97
N PRO A 209 14.07 15.73 -13.26
CA PRO A 209 14.34 14.30 -13.30
C PRO A 209 13.99 13.68 -14.66
N ASP A 210 14.85 12.80 -15.18
CA ASP A 210 14.59 12.01 -16.38
C ASP A 210 13.61 10.86 -16.09
N LEU A 211 13.74 10.26 -14.90
CA LEU A 211 12.90 9.17 -14.41
C LEU A 211 12.36 9.51 -13.02
N VAL A 212 11.07 9.29 -12.83
CA VAL A 212 10.41 9.37 -11.51
C VAL A 212 9.90 8.00 -11.08
N ILE A 213 10.26 7.59 -9.88
CA ILE A 213 9.71 6.40 -9.22
C ILE A 213 8.77 6.86 -8.10
N ILE A 214 7.53 6.40 -8.12
CA ILE A 214 6.55 6.69 -7.06
C ILE A 214 6.26 5.39 -6.34
N ASP A 215 6.57 5.34 -5.04
CA ASP A 215 6.30 4.16 -4.21
C ASP A 215 5.11 4.38 -3.28
N GLU A 216 4.32 3.33 -3.06
CA GLU A 216 3.05 3.35 -2.34
C GLU A 216 2.10 4.40 -2.95
N ALA A 217 1.83 4.25 -4.26
CA ALA A 217 1.09 5.23 -5.06
C ALA A 217 -0.35 5.49 -4.59
N GLN A 218 -0.92 4.63 -3.72
CA GLN A 218 -2.19 4.92 -3.05
C GLN A 218 -2.16 6.24 -2.24
N ARG A 219 -0.98 6.82 -2.02
CA ARG A 219 -0.85 8.17 -1.42
C ARG A 219 -1.36 9.29 -2.33
N ILE A 220 -1.45 9.06 -3.62
CA ILE A 220 -1.97 10.02 -4.61
C ILE A 220 -3.33 9.62 -5.19
N LYS A 221 -4.00 8.62 -4.61
CA LYS A 221 -5.30 8.11 -5.05
C LYS A 221 -6.42 9.17 -5.03
N ASN A 222 -6.37 10.10 -4.07
CA ASN A 222 -7.32 11.20 -4.02
C ASN A 222 -6.76 12.43 -4.74
N TRP A 223 -7.27 12.66 -5.96
CA TRP A 223 -6.86 13.76 -6.83
C TRP A 223 -7.06 15.17 -6.25
N LYS A 224 -7.97 15.33 -5.26
CA LYS A 224 -8.25 16.61 -4.60
C LYS A 224 -7.17 17.01 -3.60
N THR A 225 -6.32 16.07 -3.16
CA THR A 225 -5.29 16.38 -2.15
C THR A 225 -4.15 17.20 -2.73
N GLN A 226 -3.62 18.12 -1.92
CA GLN A 226 -2.43 18.90 -2.30
C GLN A 226 -1.24 18.01 -2.67
N THR A 227 -1.11 16.86 -2.03
CA THR A 227 -0.06 15.88 -2.31
C THR A 227 -0.19 15.32 -3.72
N ALA A 228 -1.37 14.83 -4.10
CA ALA A 228 -1.62 14.31 -5.44
C ALA A 228 -1.39 15.39 -6.51
N GLN A 229 -1.90 16.59 -6.29
CA GLN A 229 -1.72 17.72 -7.20
C GLN A 229 -0.24 18.11 -7.36
N SER A 230 0.54 18.08 -6.27
CA SER A 230 1.96 18.39 -6.33
C SER A 230 2.75 17.34 -7.09
N VAL A 231 2.50 16.06 -6.84
CA VAL A 231 3.14 14.96 -7.58
C VAL A 231 2.82 15.04 -9.08
N LYS A 232 1.57 15.32 -9.44
CA LYS A 232 1.14 15.43 -10.85
C LYS A 232 1.75 16.62 -11.61
N LYS A 233 2.33 17.59 -10.92
CA LYS A 233 3.08 18.70 -11.54
C LYS A 233 4.51 18.32 -11.92
N ILE A 234 5.05 17.21 -11.39
CA ILE A 234 6.39 16.76 -11.70
C ILE A 234 6.37 16.04 -13.05
N SER A 235 7.07 16.61 -14.02
CA SER A 235 7.23 16.02 -15.35
C SER A 235 8.50 15.17 -15.39
N SER A 236 8.45 14.05 -16.07
CA SER A 236 9.61 13.22 -16.40
C SER A 236 9.33 12.47 -17.68
N GLU A 237 10.38 12.04 -18.36
CA GLU A 237 10.25 11.22 -19.55
C GLU A 237 9.75 9.81 -19.20
N TYR A 238 10.39 9.19 -18.23
CA TYR A 238 10.03 7.86 -17.75
C TYR A 238 9.38 7.91 -16.37
N ALA A 239 8.51 6.97 -16.08
CA ALA A 239 7.87 6.86 -14.76
C ALA A 239 7.59 5.40 -14.37
N ILE A 240 7.97 5.03 -13.17
CA ILE A 240 7.64 3.74 -12.57
C ILE A 240 6.80 4.00 -11.33
N VAL A 241 5.55 3.63 -11.38
CA VAL A 241 4.61 3.80 -10.27
C VAL A 241 4.39 2.46 -9.59
N LEU A 242 4.71 2.37 -8.31
CA LEU A 242 4.66 1.14 -7.53
C LEU A 242 3.49 1.19 -6.56
N THR A 243 2.69 0.16 -6.55
CA THR A 243 1.65 -0.07 -5.54
C THR A 243 1.40 -1.55 -5.35
N GLY A 244 1.03 -1.98 -4.16
CA GLY A 244 0.52 -3.33 -3.93
C GLY A 244 -1.00 -3.41 -4.03
N THR A 245 -1.66 -2.25 -4.04
CA THR A 245 -3.12 -2.11 -4.01
C THR A 245 -3.53 -0.91 -4.85
N PRO A 246 -3.60 -1.05 -6.19
CA PRO A 246 -3.93 0.06 -7.08
C PRO A 246 -5.38 0.54 -6.93
N LEU A 247 -6.25 -0.31 -6.42
CA LEU A 247 -7.66 -0.02 -6.13
C LEU A 247 -7.97 -0.49 -4.69
N GLU A 248 -8.36 0.43 -3.82
CA GLU A 248 -8.73 0.08 -2.44
C GLU A 248 -10.23 0.22 -2.19
N ASN A 249 -10.86 1.27 -2.70
CA ASN A 249 -12.26 1.55 -2.41
C ASN A 249 -13.08 2.01 -3.62
N LYS A 250 -12.50 2.76 -4.55
CA LYS A 250 -13.24 3.41 -5.64
C LYS A 250 -12.41 3.46 -6.92
N ILE A 251 -13.07 3.33 -8.08
CA ILE A 251 -12.39 3.39 -9.38
C ILE A 251 -11.78 4.78 -9.69
N ASP A 252 -12.27 5.85 -9.10
CA ASP A 252 -11.67 7.19 -9.21
C ASP A 252 -10.29 7.27 -8.55
N GLU A 253 -9.99 6.39 -7.58
CA GLU A 253 -8.65 6.24 -7.00
C GLU A 253 -7.65 5.75 -8.06
N LEU A 254 -8.04 4.73 -8.85
CA LEU A 254 -7.25 4.22 -9.95
C LEU A 254 -7.04 5.28 -11.04
N HIS A 255 -8.10 6.00 -11.43
CA HIS A 255 -8.02 7.11 -12.38
C HIS A 255 -6.97 8.14 -11.94
N SER A 256 -6.97 8.51 -10.66
CA SER A 256 -6.01 9.48 -10.13
C SER A 256 -4.54 9.01 -10.22
N ILE A 257 -4.28 7.71 -10.03
CA ILE A 257 -2.94 7.12 -10.15
C ILE A 257 -2.53 7.05 -11.63
N VAL A 258 -3.41 6.55 -12.49
CA VAL A 258 -3.16 6.39 -13.94
C VAL A 258 -2.90 7.75 -14.61
N GLU A 259 -3.55 8.82 -14.16
CA GLU A 259 -3.34 10.17 -14.69
C GLU A 259 -1.88 10.65 -14.59
N TYR A 260 -1.09 10.14 -13.64
CA TYR A 260 0.34 10.42 -13.57
C TYR A 260 1.13 9.68 -14.65
N ILE A 261 0.71 8.47 -15.02
CA ILE A 261 1.37 7.63 -16.03
C ILE A 261 1.02 8.13 -17.43
N ASP A 262 -0.26 8.22 -17.70
CA ASP A 262 -0.81 8.79 -18.92
C ASP A 262 -2.11 9.54 -18.62
N ARG A 263 -2.04 10.87 -18.72
CA ARG A 263 -3.15 11.78 -18.41
C ARG A 263 -4.39 11.55 -19.27
N TYR A 264 -4.22 10.97 -20.44
CA TYR A 264 -5.31 10.82 -21.41
C TYR A 264 -5.87 9.39 -21.49
N LYS A 265 -5.20 8.41 -20.84
CA LYS A 265 -5.51 6.99 -20.99
C LYS A 265 -6.94 6.62 -20.64
N LEU A 266 -7.45 7.12 -19.52
CA LEU A 266 -8.82 6.90 -19.06
C LEU A 266 -9.78 8.04 -19.44
N GLY A 267 -9.28 9.08 -20.12
CA GLY A 267 -10.07 10.26 -20.44
C GLY A 267 -10.42 11.14 -19.24
N PRO A 268 -11.32 12.12 -19.41
CA PRO A 268 -11.75 13.00 -18.33
C PRO A 268 -12.50 12.22 -17.24
N LEU A 269 -12.23 12.53 -15.98
CA LEU A 269 -12.79 11.82 -14.82
C LEU A 269 -14.32 11.72 -14.87
N PHE A 270 -15.03 12.82 -15.20
CA PHE A 270 -16.50 12.80 -15.23
C PHE A 270 -17.06 11.80 -16.24
N ARG A 271 -16.41 11.66 -17.43
CA ARG A 271 -16.81 10.70 -18.45
C ARG A 271 -16.47 9.27 -18.05
N PHE A 272 -15.30 9.08 -17.44
CA PHE A 272 -14.89 7.79 -16.87
C PHE A 272 -15.89 7.32 -15.82
N LEU A 273 -16.26 8.17 -14.87
CA LEU A 273 -17.24 7.85 -13.86
C LEU A 273 -18.63 7.56 -14.46
N TYR A 274 -19.09 8.38 -15.40
CA TYR A 274 -20.37 8.15 -16.09
C TYR A 274 -20.44 6.78 -16.79
N ASN A 275 -19.35 6.35 -17.41
CA ASN A 275 -19.30 5.08 -18.13
C ASN A 275 -19.21 3.87 -17.20
N HIS A 276 -18.63 4.02 -16.03
CA HIS A 276 -18.25 2.90 -15.17
C HIS A 276 -18.96 2.86 -13.82
N GLN A 277 -19.69 3.91 -13.43
CA GLN A 277 -20.50 3.90 -12.21
C GLN A 277 -21.95 3.47 -12.52
N ILE A 278 -22.52 2.75 -11.57
CA ILE A 278 -23.96 2.49 -11.46
C ILE A 278 -24.47 3.34 -10.30
N LEU A 279 -25.38 4.25 -10.58
CA LEU A 279 -25.97 5.13 -9.59
C LEU A 279 -27.41 4.69 -9.30
N ASP A 280 -27.88 4.93 -8.07
CA ASP A 280 -29.30 4.78 -7.72
C ASP A 280 -30.13 5.99 -8.18
N GLU A 281 -31.44 5.96 -7.93
CA GLU A 281 -32.40 7.02 -8.30
C GLU A 281 -32.06 8.38 -7.65
N TYR A 282 -31.26 8.38 -6.59
CA TYR A 282 -30.83 9.57 -5.85
C TYR A 282 -29.40 10.00 -6.19
N GLY A 283 -28.79 9.37 -7.22
CA GLY A 283 -27.43 9.68 -7.64
C GLY A 283 -26.31 9.13 -6.73
N LYS A 284 -26.63 8.20 -5.82
CA LYS A 284 -25.62 7.51 -5.01
C LYS A 284 -25.00 6.34 -5.77
N LEU A 285 -23.73 6.10 -5.52
CA LEU A 285 -22.99 5.00 -6.11
C LEU A 285 -23.55 3.66 -5.59
N LYS A 286 -24.10 2.85 -6.50
CA LYS A 286 -24.64 1.51 -6.24
C LYS A 286 -23.67 0.40 -6.66
N GLY A 287 -22.82 0.68 -7.64
CA GLY A 287 -21.89 -0.31 -8.15
C GLY A 287 -21.01 0.20 -9.27
N TYR A 288 -20.30 -0.72 -9.89
CA TYR A 288 -19.47 -0.46 -11.07
C TYR A 288 -19.83 -1.43 -12.19
N ARG A 289 -19.63 -0.98 -13.42
CA ARG A 289 -19.89 -1.72 -14.67
C ARG A 289 -18.73 -1.56 -15.65
N ASN A 290 -18.69 -2.41 -16.67
CA ASN A 290 -17.69 -2.35 -17.74
C ASN A 290 -16.25 -2.42 -17.19
N LEU A 291 -16.00 -3.22 -16.16
CA LEU A 291 -14.70 -3.33 -15.50
C LEU A 291 -13.64 -3.92 -16.43
N ARG A 292 -14.03 -4.86 -17.29
CA ARG A 292 -13.13 -5.43 -18.33
C ARG A 292 -12.65 -4.37 -19.33
N VAL A 293 -13.47 -3.37 -19.63
CA VAL A 293 -13.05 -2.24 -20.49
C VAL A 293 -11.91 -1.46 -19.83
N ILE A 294 -11.97 -1.26 -18.52
CA ILE A 294 -10.89 -0.61 -17.76
C ILE A 294 -9.63 -1.47 -17.83
N ASN A 295 -9.74 -2.77 -17.55
CA ASN A 295 -8.61 -3.70 -17.61
C ASN A 295 -7.95 -3.69 -18.97
N ASN A 296 -8.71 -3.92 -20.05
CA ASN A 296 -8.20 -3.89 -21.43
C ASN A 296 -7.56 -2.56 -21.80
N THR A 297 -8.12 -1.43 -21.32
CA THR A 297 -7.56 -0.11 -21.57
C THR A 297 -6.21 0.08 -20.89
N LEU A 298 -5.99 -0.55 -19.74
CA LEU A 298 -4.78 -0.41 -18.93
C LEU A 298 -3.73 -1.49 -19.22
N SER A 299 -4.04 -2.52 -20.00
CA SER A 299 -3.20 -3.71 -20.20
C SER A 299 -1.76 -3.44 -20.65
N ASP A 300 -1.52 -2.33 -21.35
CA ASP A 300 -0.19 -1.91 -21.80
C ASP A 300 0.60 -1.12 -20.74
N ILE A 301 -0.07 -0.50 -19.78
CA ILE A 301 0.58 0.35 -18.75
C ILE A 301 0.39 -0.17 -17.32
N LEU A 302 -0.35 -1.25 -17.12
CA LEU A 302 -0.58 -1.88 -15.83
C LEU A 302 -0.01 -3.30 -15.85
N LEU A 303 0.97 -3.57 -15.00
CA LEU A 303 1.47 -4.92 -14.77
C LEU A 303 1.09 -5.35 -13.36
N ARG A 304 0.32 -6.43 -13.26
CA ARG A 304 -0.06 -7.05 -12.01
C ARG A 304 0.16 -8.55 -12.07
N ARG A 305 0.80 -9.06 -11.03
CA ARG A 305 0.95 -10.50 -10.81
C ARG A 305 0.61 -10.79 -9.35
N THR A 306 -0.07 -11.88 -9.15
CA THR A 306 -0.48 -12.35 -7.83
C THR A 306 0.55 -13.34 -7.26
N LYS A 307 0.58 -13.48 -5.93
CA LYS A 307 1.40 -14.51 -5.29
C LYS A 307 1.00 -15.92 -5.72
N LYS A 308 -0.26 -16.12 -6.10
CA LYS A 308 -0.78 -17.42 -6.57
C LYS A 308 -0.10 -17.86 -7.87
N GLU A 309 0.17 -16.95 -8.78
CA GLU A 309 0.84 -17.21 -10.07
C GLU A 309 2.32 -17.57 -9.89
N ILE A 310 2.91 -17.24 -8.74
CA ILE A 310 4.34 -17.41 -8.45
C ILE A 310 4.54 -18.36 -7.25
N ILE A 311 3.54 -19.19 -6.95
CA ILE A 311 3.51 -20.02 -5.73
C ILE A 311 4.71 -20.94 -5.61
N ASP A 312 5.26 -21.43 -6.72
CA ASP A 312 6.42 -22.32 -6.75
C ASP A 312 7.71 -21.69 -6.21
N GLN A 313 7.73 -20.36 -6.05
CA GLN A 313 8.89 -19.59 -5.56
C GLN A 313 8.70 -19.07 -4.14
N LEU A 314 7.53 -19.32 -3.53
CA LEU A 314 7.20 -18.91 -2.17
C LEU A 314 6.96 -20.16 -1.30
N PRO A 315 7.30 -20.13 0.01
CA PRO A 315 6.96 -21.21 0.91
C PRO A 315 5.45 -21.30 1.13
N GLY A 316 4.97 -22.42 1.63
CA GLY A 316 3.56 -22.56 2.00
C GLY A 316 3.12 -21.50 3.01
N ARG A 317 1.86 -21.03 2.87
CA ARG A 317 1.19 -20.10 3.78
C ARG A 317 -0.10 -20.74 4.29
N ILE A 318 -0.30 -20.64 5.61
CA ILE A 318 -1.51 -21.09 6.28
C ILE A 318 -2.08 -19.94 7.10
N ASP A 319 -3.32 -19.56 6.81
CA ASP A 319 -4.06 -18.53 7.52
C ASP A 319 -5.07 -19.21 8.44
N LYS A 320 -5.07 -18.85 9.72
CA LYS A 320 -5.98 -19.37 10.74
C LYS A 320 -6.70 -18.23 11.45
N ASN A 321 -8.00 -18.30 11.51
CA ASN A 321 -8.84 -17.36 12.24
C ASN A 321 -9.14 -17.95 13.62
N PHE A 322 -8.72 -17.26 14.68
CA PHE A 322 -8.99 -17.61 16.06
C PHE A 322 -10.15 -16.79 16.57
N PHE A 323 -11.30 -17.43 16.75
CA PHE A 323 -12.49 -16.79 17.28
C PHE A 323 -12.47 -16.84 18.82
N ILE A 324 -12.47 -15.66 19.43
CA ILE A 324 -12.30 -15.48 20.86
C ILE A 324 -13.57 -14.87 21.45
N GLU A 325 -14.13 -15.50 22.48
CA GLU A 325 -15.33 -14.98 23.14
C GLU A 325 -15.02 -13.68 23.88
N LEU A 326 -15.97 -12.75 23.84
CA LEU A 326 -15.91 -11.54 24.66
C LEU A 326 -16.20 -11.88 26.12
N THR A 327 -15.68 -11.10 27.05
CA THR A 327 -16.14 -11.12 28.45
C THR A 327 -17.50 -10.45 28.56
N LYS A 328 -18.27 -10.69 29.62
CA LYS A 328 -19.57 -10.05 29.84
C LYS A 328 -19.46 -8.51 29.85
N GLU A 329 -18.39 -7.98 30.43
CA GLU A 329 -18.13 -6.54 30.45
C GLU A 329 -17.85 -5.99 29.04
N GLN A 330 -17.06 -6.73 28.25
CA GLN A 330 -16.81 -6.35 26.86
C GLN A 330 -18.12 -6.40 26.04
N GLU A 331 -18.96 -7.43 26.22
CA GLU A 331 -20.25 -7.51 25.53
C GLU A 331 -21.15 -6.32 25.89
N THR A 332 -21.21 -5.96 27.17
CA THR A 332 -22.01 -4.83 27.63
C THR A 332 -21.55 -3.52 26.98
N ASP A 333 -20.26 -3.24 27.03
CA ASP A 333 -19.70 -2.03 26.42
C ASP A 333 -19.85 -2.04 24.89
N HIS A 334 -19.57 -3.17 24.24
CA HIS A 334 -19.73 -3.35 22.79
C HIS A 334 -21.18 -3.10 22.35
N ASN A 335 -22.16 -3.68 23.05
CA ASN A 335 -23.58 -3.55 22.73
C ASN A 335 -24.08 -2.13 22.93
N SER A 336 -23.60 -1.41 23.96
CA SER A 336 -23.92 0.01 24.15
C SER A 336 -23.52 0.89 22.97
N TYR A 337 -22.32 0.64 22.41
CA TYR A 337 -21.88 1.34 21.18
C TYR A 337 -22.62 0.83 19.94
N TYR A 338 -22.94 -0.44 19.87
CA TYR A 338 -23.72 -1.04 18.80
C TYR A 338 -25.13 -0.42 18.73
N ASP A 339 -25.82 -0.27 19.86
CA ASP A 339 -27.12 0.41 19.93
C ASP A 339 -27.05 1.84 19.41
N THR A 340 -25.99 2.55 19.74
CA THR A 340 -25.72 3.89 19.19
C THR A 340 -25.56 3.86 17.67
N VAL A 341 -24.84 2.88 17.14
CA VAL A 341 -24.67 2.67 15.70
C VAL A 341 -26.01 2.39 15.04
N CYS A 342 -26.81 1.48 15.59
CA CYS A 342 -28.15 1.14 15.08
C CYS A 342 -29.10 2.36 15.08
N GLN A 343 -29.12 3.15 16.14
CA GLN A 343 -29.92 4.38 16.21
C GLN A 343 -29.52 5.37 15.11
N LEU A 344 -28.23 5.59 14.91
CA LEU A 344 -27.72 6.51 13.89
C LEU A 344 -27.94 6.00 12.47
N VAL A 345 -27.82 4.70 12.23
CA VAL A 345 -28.13 4.07 10.95
C VAL A 345 -29.63 4.19 10.65
N ASN A 346 -30.50 3.89 11.60
CA ASN A 346 -31.94 4.06 11.44
C ASN A 346 -32.35 5.53 11.18
N LYS A 347 -31.70 6.48 11.88
CA LYS A 347 -31.88 7.91 11.61
C LYS A 347 -31.46 8.24 10.18
N TRP A 348 -30.34 7.72 9.72
CA TRP A 348 -29.84 7.91 8.36
C TRP A 348 -30.80 7.36 7.32
N ILE A 349 -31.31 6.15 7.51
CA ILE A 349 -32.28 5.52 6.60
C ILE A 349 -33.55 6.38 6.49
N ARG A 350 -34.07 6.88 7.63
CA ARG A 350 -35.30 7.70 7.65
C ARG A 350 -35.13 9.10 7.07
N GLN A 351 -33.98 9.74 7.29
CA GLN A 351 -33.76 11.15 6.92
C GLN A 351 -32.93 11.30 5.64
N GLY A 352 -32.37 10.23 5.07
CA GLY A 352 -31.51 10.26 3.89
C GLY A 352 -30.14 10.88 4.13
N MET A 353 -29.90 11.55 5.25
CA MET A 353 -28.64 12.21 5.60
C MET A 353 -28.38 12.16 7.12
N LEU A 354 -27.10 12.25 7.48
CA LEU A 354 -26.66 12.46 8.87
C LEU A 354 -26.01 13.84 8.99
N SER A 355 -26.24 14.49 10.11
CA SER A 355 -25.49 15.70 10.50
C SER A 355 -24.00 15.34 10.65
N GLU A 356 -23.11 16.33 10.55
CA GLU A 356 -21.66 16.10 10.74
C GLU A 356 -21.36 15.55 12.15
N SER A 357 -22.10 16.00 13.17
CA SER A 357 -21.97 15.47 14.53
C SER A 357 -22.41 14.02 14.65
N ASP A 358 -23.52 13.64 14.01
CA ASP A 358 -24.00 12.25 14.00
C ASP A 358 -23.02 11.32 13.25
N ARG A 359 -22.47 11.79 12.13
CA ARG A 359 -21.45 11.06 11.38
C ARG A 359 -20.20 10.83 12.23
N GLN A 360 -19.73 11.86 12.94
CA GLN A 360 -18.58 11.72 13.85
C GLN A 360 -18.87 10.74 14.98
N ARG A 361 -20.09 10.81 15.56
CA ARG A 361 -20.54 9.89 16.61
C ARG A 361 -20.61 8.44 16.11
N LEU A 362 -21.14 8.21 14.90
CA LEU A 362 -21.18 6.90 14.27
C LEU A 362 -19.77 6.30 14.12
N LEU A 363 -18.85 7.06 13.53
CA LEU A 363 -17.47 6.60 13.33
C LEU A 363 -16.72 6.37 14.65
N LEU A 364 -16.99 7.21 15.66
CA LEU A 364 -16.41 7.02 16.98
C LEU A 364 -16.93 5.74 17.63
N SER A 365 -18.25 5.49 17.57
CA SER A 365 -18.86 4.27 18.12
C SER A 365 -18.32 3.00 17.47
N LEU A 366 -18.19 2.98 16.14
CA LEU A 366 -17.57 1.86 15.41
C LEU A 366 -16.11 1.61 15.85
N ASN A 367 -15.33 2.67 16.09
CA ASN A 367 -13.97 2.52 16.61
C ASN A 367 -13.95 2.05 18.07
N CYS A 368 -14.85 2.54 18.92
CA CYS A 368 -14.97 2.09 20.31
C CYS A 368 -15.33 0.59 20.37
N MET A 369 -16.27 0.13 19.54
CA MET A 369 -16.58 -1.31 19.44
C MET A 369 -15.34 -2.15 19.15
N ARG A 370 -14.48 -1.73 18.20
CA ARG A 370 -13.22 -2.42 17.89
C ARG A 370 -12.23 -2.39 19.04
N MET A 371 -12.10 -1.25 19.74
CA MET A 371 -11.24 -1.15 20.93
C MET A 371 -11.66 -2.12 22.01
N VAL A 372 -12.97 -2.22 22.26
CA VAL A 372 -13.56 -3.13 23.24
C VAL A 372 -13.31 -4.59 22.86
N CYS A 373 -13.32 -4.95 21.56
CA CYS A 373 -13.01 -6.31 21.10
C CYS A 373 -11.61 -6.78 21.55
N ASP A 374 -10.67 -5.87 21.69
CA ASP A 374 -9.31 -6.20 22.16
C ASP A 374 -9.24 -6.20 23.69
N SER A 375 -9.58 -5.08 24.32
CA SER A 375 -9.70 -4.95 25.76
C SER A 375 -10.38 -3.63 26.14
N THR A 376 -11.17 -3.61 27.21
CA THR A 376 -11.72 -2.38 27.80
C THR A 376 -10.63 -1.39 28.21
N TYR A 377 -9.41 -1.87 28.50
CA TYR A 377 -8.26 -1.03 28.82
C TYR A 377 -7.89 -0.05 27.70
N ILE A 378 -8.08 -0.43 26.44
CA ILE A 378 -7.78 0.44 25.30
C ILE A 378 -8.69 1.66 25.32
N LEU A 379 -9.92 1.49 25.79
CA LEU A 379 -10.93 2.53 25.82
C LEU A 379 -10.73 3.51 26.99
N ASN A 380 -10.54 3.01 28.21
CA ASN A 380 -10.64 3.82 29.42
C ASN A 380 -9.38 3.82 30.34
N GLU A 381 -8.38 2.97 30.10
CA GLU A 381 -7.16 2.78 30.92
C GLU A 381 -7.42 2.39 32.38
N LYS A 382 -8.68 2.12 32.75
CA LYS A 382 -9.08 1.82 34.14
C LYS A 382 -9.41 0.36 34.35
N THR A 383 -10.11 -0.24 33.40
CA THR A 383 -10.52 -1.65 33.42
C THR A 383 -9.72 -2.45 32.42
N ASN A 384 -9.52 -3.73 32.68
CA ASN A 384 -8.80 -4.61 31.77
C ASN A 384 -9.58 -5.93 31.64
N HIS A 385 -10.71 -5.85 30.95
CA HIS A 385 -11.49 -7.03 30.57
C HIS A 385 -11.18 -7.37 29.11
N GLY A 386 -10.80 -8.61 28.86
CA GLY A 386 -10.51 -9.09 27.51
C GLY A 386 -9.75 -10.42 27.51
N ASN A 387 -10.22 -11.34 26.69
CA ASN A 387 -9.68 -12.71 26.60
C ASN A 387 -8.50 -12.82 25.61
N LYS A 388 -8.31 -11.87 24.69
CA LYS A 388 -7.26 -11.96 23.66
C LYS A 388 -5.85 -12.06 24.23
N ILE A 389 -5.57 -11.44 25.38
CA ILE A 389 -4.25 -11.52 26.02
C ILE A 389 -4.01 -12.91 26.60
N ALA A 390 -5.04 -13.52 27.22
CA ALA A 390 -4.93 -14.89 27.75
C ALA A 390 -4.68 -15.88 26.59
N GLU A 391 -5.47 -15.78 25.53
CA GLU A 391 -5.30 -16.59 24.31
C GLU A 391 -3.94 -16.40 23.65
N LEU A 392 -3.46 -15.16 23.61
CA LEU A 392 -2.12 -14.87 23.09
C LEU A 392 -1.04 -15.56 23.91
N LYS A 393 -1.17 -15.52 25.23
CA LYS A 393 -0.21 -16.16 26.15
C LYS A 393 -0.13 -17.67 25.89
N GLU A 394 -1.27 -18.34 25.78
CA GLU A 394 -1.34 -19.78 25.51
C GLU A 394 -0.72 -20.11 24.14
N LEU A 395 -1.11 -19.35 23.10
CA LEU A 395 -0.56 -19.53 21.76
C LEU A 395 0.96 -19.27 21.72
N LEU A 396 1.45 -18.24 22.41
CA LEU A 396 2.89 -17.96 22.48
C LEU A 396 3.65 -19.07 23.19
N TRP A 397 3.08 -19.61 24.27
CA TRP A 397 3.69 -20.74 24.98
C TRP A 397 3.88 -21.94 24.04
N GLU A 398 2.85 -22.31 23.26
CA GLU A 398 2.93 -23.39 22.27
C GLU A 398 3.96 -23.09 21.17
N LEU A 399 3.88 -21.90 20.57
CA LEU A 399 4.74 -21.53 19.44
C LEU A 399 6.22 -21.41 19.81
N LEU A 400 6.51 -21.02 21.04
CA LEU A 400 7.87 -20.86 21.54
C LEU A 400 8.54 -22.19 21.93
N GLN A 401 7.81 -23.30 22.01
CA GLN A 401 8.40 -24.63 22.17
C GLN A 401 9.34 -24.99 21.01
N ASN A 402 9.01 -24.54 19.81
CA ASN A 402 9.92 -24.69 18.68
C ASN A 402 10.94 -23.52 18.66
N PRO A 403 12.25 -23.80 18.87
CA PRO A 403 13.30 -22.77 18.93
C PRO A 403 13.46 -22.01 17.60
N ASP A 404 13.04 -22.60 16.49
CA ASP A 404 13.16 -22.01 15.17
C ASP A 404 12.07 -20.97 14.83
N ASN A 405 11.06 -20.87 15.68
CA ASN A 405 9.97 -19.92 15.45
C ASN A 405 10.39 -18.50 15.85
N LYS A 406 10.17 -17.57 14.92
CA LYS A 406 10.18 -16.13 15.17
C LYS A 406 8.82 -15.55 14.86
N ILE A 407 8.30 -14.75 15.77
CA ILE A 407 6.91 -14.30 15.82
C ILE A 407 6.85 -12.79 15.66
N VAL A 408 5.98 -12.32 14.78
CA VAL A 408 5.64 -10.90 14.64
C VAL A 408 4.18 -10.72 15.08
N ILE A 409 3.95 -9.79 15.99
CA ILE A 409 2.62 -9.47 16.51
C ILE A 409 2.23 -8.08 16.08
N PHE A 410 1.08 -7.95 15.40
CA PHE A 410 0.53 -6.68 14.98
C PHE A 410 -0.71 -6.28 15.77
N SER A 411 -0.80 -4.99 16.09
CA SER A 411 -2.03 -4.34 16.54
C SER A 411 -2.05 -2.89 16.09
N GLN A 412 -3.23 -2.38 15.80
CA GLN A 412 -3.46 -0.96 15.53
C GLN A 412 -3.25 -0.11 16.79
N TRP A 413 -3.48 -0.69 17.99
CA TRP A 413 -3.57 0.02 19.25
C TRP A 413 -2.29 -0.06 20.06
N LYS A 414 -1.68 1.08 20.37
CA LYS A 414 -0.49 1.14 21.25
C LYS A 414 -0.79 0.60 22.65
N ARG A 415 -1.99 0.89 23.20
CA ARG A 415 -2.42 0.41 24.52
C ARG A 415 -2.54 -1.11 24.59
N MET A 416 -2.90 -1.77 23.48
CA MET A 416 -2.88 -3.23 23.44
C MET A 416 -1.48 -3.77 23.68
N PHE A 417 -0.46 -3.14 23.12
CA PHE A 417 0.93 -3.54 23.38
C PHE A 417 1.40 -3.26 24.79
N GLU A 418 0.82 -2.29 25.51
CA GLU A 418 1.10 -2.13 26.95
C GLU A 418 0.68 -3.36 27.75
N LEU A 419 -0.41 -4.03 27.37
CA LEU A 419 -0.86 -5.28 27.97
C LEU A 419 0.03 -6.44 27.56
N VAL A 420 0.34 -6.56 26.27
CA VAL A 420 1.23 -7.62 25.73
C VAL A 420 2.62 -7.54 26.39
N VAL A 421 3.20 -6.35 26.48
CA VAL A 421 4.52 -6.13 27.09
C VAL A 421 4.54 -6.59 28.55
N LYS A 422 3.49 -6.25 29.33
CA LYS A 422 3.38 -6.69 30.72
C LYS A 422 3.41 -8.23 30.86
N GLU A 423 2.76 -8.94 29.94
CA GLU A 423 2.76 -10.41 29.95
C GLU A 423 4.11 -10.99 29.49
N LEU A 424 4.72 -10.42 28.45
CA LEU A 424 6.05 -10.87 28.00
C LEU A 424 7.15 -10.62 29.07
N GLU A 425 7.05 -9.52 29.81
CA GLU A 425 7.97 -9.24 30.95
C GLU A 425 7.80 -10.26 32.08
N LYS A 426 6.54 -10.64 32.41
CA LYS A 426 6.29 -11.71 33.41
C LYS A 426 6.86 -13.04 32.95
N LEU A 427 6.77 -13.36 31.67
CA LEU A 427 7.30 -14.59 31.09
C LEU A 427 8.81 -14.53 30.84
N LYS A 428 9.46 -13.37 31.09
CA LYS A 428 10.88 -13.12 30.82
C LYS A 428 11.32 -13.43 29.40
N VAL A 429 10.40 -13.26 28.41
CA VAL A 429 10.67 -13.52 27.00
C VAL A 429 11.23 -12.26 26.35
N PRO A 430 12.42 -12.30 25.71
CA PRO A 430 12.98 -11.15 25.02
C PRO A 430 12.14 -10.75 23.80
N PHE A 431 11.86 -9.46 23.67
CA PHE A 431 11.09 -8.91 22.55
C PHE A 431 11.62 -7.56 22.08
N LEU A 432 11.26 -7.18 20.87
CA LEU A 432 11.46 -5.84 20.34
C LEU A 432 10.12 -5.19 20.02
N TYR A 433 10.02 -3.88 20.23
CA TYR A 433 8.79 -3.12 19.96
C TYR A 433 9.06 -1.94 19.04
N LEU A 434 8.28 -1.86 17.96
CA LEU A 434 8.35 -0.81 16.94
C LEU A 434 7.00 -0.11 16.77
N ASN A 435 6.96 1.18 17.06
CA ASN A 435 5.78 2.02 16.84
C ASN A 435 6.09 3.24 15.97
N GLY A 436 5.04 4.04 15.66
CA GLY A 436 5.15 5.21 14.81
C GLY A 436 6.02 6.36 15.34
N ASP A 437 6.28 6.41 16.66
CA ASP A 437 7.00 7.50 17.31
C ASP A 437 8.53 7.30 17.26
N ILE A 438 9.01 6.08 16.96
CA ILE A 438 10.42 5.75 16.93
C ILE A 438 11.11 6.41 15.72
N PRO A 439 12.21 7.17 15.93
CA PRO A 439 12.96 7.80 14.85
C PRO A 439 13.53 6.79 13.85
N ALA A 440 13.67 7.19 12.59
CA ALA A 440 14.09 6.31 11.49
C ALA A 440 15.46 5.61 11.73
N ILE A 441 16.40 6.28 12.40
CA ILE A 441 17.71 5.70 12.73
C ILE A 441 17.58 4.55 13.72
N GLN A 442 16.80 4.75 14.78
CA GLN A 442 16.57 3.70 15.81
C GLN A 442 15.75 2.53 15.25
N ARG A 443 14.82 2.78 14.31
CA ARG A 443 14.07 1.73 13.60
C ARG A 443 15.01 0.72 12.94
N LYS A 444 16.07 1.23 12.30
CA LYS A 444 17.08 0.37 11.68
C LYS A 444 17.72 -0.57 12.68
N GLN A 445 18.19 -0.03 13.82
CA GLN A 445 18.84 -0.83 14.86
C GLN A 445 17.92 -1.94 15.41
N ILE A 446 16.64 -1.61 15.63
CA ILE A 446 15.63 -2.57 16.11
C ILE A 446 15.40 -3.68 15.07
N ILE A 447 15.29 -3.35 13.80
CA ILE A 447 15.07 -4.32 12.73
C ILE A 447 16.30 -5.22 12.56
N ASP A 448 17.48 -4.62 12.51
CA ASP A 448 18.75 -5.35 12.36
C ASP A 448 18.99 -6.28 13.57
N ALA A 449 18.64 -5.84 14.79
CA ALA A 449 18.69 -6.69 15.99
C ALA A 449 17.73 -7.88 15.88
N PHE A 450 16.48 -7.69 15.44
CA PHE A 450 15.55 -8.79 15.24
C PHE A 450 16.01 -9.80 14.18
N GLN A 451 16.60 -9.31 13.08
CA GLN A 451 17.05 -10.19 12.01
C GLN A 451 18.25 -11.04 12.41
N ASN A 452 19.21 -10.45 13.13
CA ASN A 452 20.52 -11.06 13.38
C ASN A 452 20.63 -11.76 14.74
N ASN A 453 19.79 -11.42 15.72
CA ASN A 453 19.81 -12.07 17.04
C ASN A 453 18.77 -13.18 17.09
N HIS A 454 19.21 -14.41 17.33
CA HIS A 454 18.34 -15.60 17.42
C HIS A 454 17.61 -15.69 18.76
N GLU A 455 18.12 -15.08 19.83
CA GLU A 455 17.46 -15.06 21.13
C GLU A 455 16.20 -14.17 21.15
N ILE A 456 16.18 -13.14 20.31
CA ILE A 456 15.02 -12.26 20.21
C ILE A 456 14.03 -12.86 19.20
N ARG A 457 13.01 -13.51 19.73
CA ARG A 457 12.05 -14.29 18.92
C ARG A 457 10.71 -13.61 18.72
N ILE A 458 10.44 -12.53 19.46
CA ILE A 458 9.18 -11.77 19.37
C ILE A 458 9.44 -10.34 18.91
N PHE A 459 8.64 -9.90 17.95
CA PHE A 459 8.63 -8.53 17.42
C PHE A 459 7.22 -7.97 17.47
N LEU A 460 7.02 -6.87 18.19
CA LEU A 460 5.76 -6.17 18.31
C LEU A 460 5.76 -4.97 17.36
N SER A 461 4.70 -4.77 16.58
CA SER A 461 4.63 -3.66 15.66
C SER A 461 3.22 -3.07 15.53
N THR A 462 3.12 -1.75 15.61
CA THR A 462 1.91 -1.05 15.16
C THR A 462 1.92 -0.90 13.64
N ASP A 463 0.75 -0.69 13.01
CA ASP A 463 0.67 -0.45 11.57
C ASP A 463 1.58 0.69 11.13
N ALA A 464 1.61 1.80 11.87
CA ALA A 464 2.48 2.94 11.58
C ALA A 464 3.98 2.62 11.74
N GLY A 465 4.33 1.74 12.69
CA GLY A 465 5.70 1.24 12.86
C GLY A 465 6.12 0.29 11.77
N GLY A 466 5.21 -0.59 11.37
CA GLY A 466 5.45 -1.67 10.41
C GLY A 466 5.53 -1.26 8.94
N VAL A 467 5.30 0.00 8.58
CA VAL A 467 5.34 0.44 7.16
C VAL A 467 6.73 0.21 6.57
N GLY A 468 6.80 -0.63 5.53
CA GLY A 468 8.00 -0.91 4.75
C GLY A 468 9.08 -1.76 5.42
N VAL A 469 8.84 -2.25 6.64
CA VAL A 469 9.80 -3.07 7.39
C VAL A 469 9.94 -4.45 6.76
N ASN A 470 11.17 -4.96 6.66
CA ASN A 470 11.44 -6.34 6.26
C ASN A 470 11.64 -7.21 7.51
N LEU A 471 10.74 -8.17 7.75
CA LEU A 471 10.76 -9.08 8.90
C LEU A 471 10.75 -10.55 8.45
N GLN A 472 11.34 -10.84 7.30
CA GLN A 472 11.34 -12.20 6.70
C GLN A 472 12.11 -13.25 7.52
N SER A 473 12.82 -12.87 8.57
CA SER A 473 13.38 -13.83 9.52
C SER A 473 12.28 -14.51 10.36
N ALA A 474 11.10 -13.92 10.47
CA ALA A 474 9.95 -14.49 11.13
C ALA A 474 9.15 -15.40 10.20
N ASN A 475 8.60 -16.47 10.77
CA ASN A 475 7.73 -17.42 10.10
C ASN A 475 6.31 -17.44 10.66
N ILE A 476 6.04 -16.66 11.70
CA ILE A 476 4.73 -16.57 12.34
C ILE A 476 4.31 -15.10 12.43
N LEU A 477 3.06 -14.83 12.11
CA LEU A 477 2.44 -13.52 12.25
C LEU A 477 1.12 -13.66 13.00
N ILE A 478 0.94 -12.84 14.03
CA ILE A 478 -0.28 -12.77 14.82
C ILE A 478 -0.87 -11.38 14.67
N ASN A 479 -2.11 -11.29 14.18
CA ASN A 479 -2.91 -10.08 14.17
C ASN A 479 -3.83 -10.09 15.39
N LEU A 480 -3.61 -9.19 16.34
CA LEU A 480 -4.48 -9.06 17.51
C LEU A 480 -5.79 -8.38 17.18
N ASP A 481 -5.83 -7.61 16.12
CA ASP A 481 -7.01 -6.92 15.58
C ASP A 481 -7.07 -7.02 14.06
N ILE A 482 -8.29 -7.00 13.50
CA ILE A 482 -8.54 -7.01 12.06
C ILE A 482 -8.74 -5.58 11.56
N PRO A 483 -7.97 -5.13 10.56
CA PRO A 483 -8.14 -3.81 9.98
C PRO A 483 -9.39 -3.73 9.08
N TRP A 484 -9.97 -2.53 8.93
CA TRP A 484 -11.10 -2.28 8.01
C TRP A 484 -10.76 -2.51 6.53
N ASN A 485 -9.48 -2.40 6.18
CA ASN A 485 -8.99 -2.48 4.81
C ASN A 485 -8.19 -3.78 4.61
N PRO A 486 -8.61 -4.67 3.70
CA PRO A 486 -7.88 -5.91 3.40
C PRO A 486 -6.43 -5.64 2.97
N ALA A 487 -6.19 -4.51 2.30
CA ALA A 487 -4.85 -4.12 1.91
C ALA A 487 -3.90 -3.94 3.11
N VAL A 488 -4.39 -3.44 4.24
CA VAL A 488 -3.59 -3.30 5.47
C VAL A 488 -3.23 -4.66 6.04
N LEU A 489 -4.17 -5.62 6.03
CA LEU A 489 -3.93 -6.99 6.46
C LEU A 489 -2.87 -7.66 5.58
N GLU A 490 -3.00 -7.59 4.26
CA GLU A 490 -1.98 -8.09 3.33
C GLU A 490 -0.65 -7.33 3.44
N GLN A 491 -0.67 -6.05 3.79
CA GLN A 491 0.55 -5.30 4.10
C GLN A 491 1.28 -5.85 5.34
N ARG A 492 0.54 -6.19 6.41
CA ARG A 492 1.11 -6.85 7.59
C ARG A 492 1.74 -8.20 7.20
N ILE A 493 1.00 -9.03 6.49
CA ILE A 493 1.43 -10.36 6.02
C ILE A 493 2.66 -10.24 5.11
N GLY A 494 2.68 -9.29 4.20
CA GLY A 494 3.81 -9.03 3.30
C GLY A 494 5.12 -8.60 4.00
N ARG A 495 5.12 -8.41 5.33
CA ARG A 495 6.35 -8.17 6.10
C ARG A 495 7.15 -9.44 6.31
N ILE A 496 6.50 -10.59 6.42
CA ILE A 496 7.13 -11.89 6.62
C ILE A 496 6.98 -12.83 5.42
N TYR A 497 5.83 -12.80 4.72
CA TYR A 497 5.53 -13.62 3.54
C TYR A 497 5.95 -12.91 2.27
N ARG A 498 7.19 -13.09 1.89
CA ARG A 498 7.83 -12.46 0.74
C ARG A 498 8.97 -13.29 0.19
N LEU A 499 9.46 -12.95 -0.99
CA LEU A 499 10.60 -13.61 -1.62
C LEU A 499 11.81 -13.66 -0.70
N GLY A 500 12.45 -14.81 -0.67
CA GLY A 500 13.57 -15.12 0.24
C GLY A 500 13.15 -15.67 1.58
N GLN A 501 11.84 -15.79 1.87
CA GLN A 501 11.34 -16.60 2.98
C GLN A 501 11.53 -18.06 2.66
N LYS A 502 12.19 -18.80 3.57
CA LYS A 502 12.50 -20.22 3.41
C LYS A 502 11.59 -21.14 4.24
N LYS A 503 10.93 -20.59 5.26
CA LYS A 503 10.10 -21.33 6.19
C LYS A 503 8.63 -21.19 5.80
N HIS A 504 7.82 -22.22 6.07
CA HIS A 504 6.36 -22.11 6.01
C HIS A 504 5.88 -20.99 6.91
N VAL A 505 4.95 -20.20 6.43
CA VAL A 505 4.43 -19.04 7.14
C VAL A 505 3.05 -19.35 7.71
N ASN A 506 2.88 -19.16 9.01
CA ASN A 506 1.60 -19.27 9.68
C ASN A 506 1.11 -17.88 10.10
N ILE A 507 -0.14 -17.59 9.75
CA ILE A 507 -0.82 -16.34 10.04
C ILE A 507 -1.97 -16.64 11.00
N PHE A 508 -2.00 -15.99 12.14
CA PHE A 508 -3.06 -16.12 13.13
C PHE A 508 -3.80 -14.80 13.26
N ASN A 509 -5.09 -14.80 12.97
CA ASN A 509 -5.97 -13.65 13.10
C ASN A 509 -6.85 -13.83 14.34
N PHE A 510 -6.70 -12.99 15.33
CA PHE A 510 -7.54 -12.97 16.52
C PHE A 510 -8.80 -12.16 16.25
N ILE A 511 -9.95 -12.78 16.37
CA ILE A 511 -11.25 -12.22 16.02
C ILE A 511 -12.18 -12.38 17.21
N ALA A 512 -12.67 -11.28 17.75
CA ALA A 512 -13.69 -11.34 18.78
C ALA A 512 -14.99 -11.88 18.17
N ARG A 513 -15.48 -12.99 18.71
CA ARG A 513 -16.68 -13.67 18.24
C ARG A 513 -17.92 -12.80 18.48
N ARG A 514 -18.91 -12.88 17.61
CA ARG A 514 -20.18 -12.13 17.69
C ARG A 514 -20.01 -10.61 17.86
N SER A 515 -18.92 -10.08 17.31
CA SER A 515 -18.56 -8.68 17.42
C SER A 515 -18.45 -7.99 16.06
N ILE A 516 -18.12 -6.71 16.10
CA ILE A 516 -17.80 -5.92 14.90
C ILE A 516 -16.62 -6.52 14.11
N GLU A 517 -15.63 -7.14 14.76
CA GLU A 517 -14.50 -7.76 14.06
C GLU A 517 -14.94 -8.98 13.23
N HIS A 518 -15.83 -9.79 13.77
CA HIS A 518 -16.38 -10.92 13.04
C HIS A 518 -17.13 -10.46 11.77
N ARG A 519 -17.89 -9.36 11.88
CA ARG A 519 -18.58 -8.75 10.72
C ARG A 519 -17.63 -8.11 9.72
N ILE A 520 -16.54 -7.51 10.19
CA ILE A 520 -15.50 -6.95 9.31
C ILE A 520 -14.89 -8.02 8.43
N LEU A 521 -14.70 -9.24 8.93
CA LEU A 521 -14.13 -10.34 8.15
C LEU A 521 -14.93 -10.59 6.85
N TYR A 522 -16.27 -10.61 6.93
CA TYR A 522 -17.12 -10.75 5.74
C TYR A 522 -16.99 -9.58 4.75
N LEU A 523 -16.86 -8.36 5.28
CA LEU A 523 -16.66 -7.18 4.42
C LEU A 523 -15.31 -7.16 3.72
N LEU A 524 -14.29 -7.77 4.31
CA LEU A 524 -12.97 -7.88 3.68
C LEU A 524 -13.01 -8.75 2.43
N ASP A 525 -13.75 -9.86 2.47
CA ASP A 525 -13.92 -10.77 1.33
C ASP A 525 -14.68 -10.08 0.19
N PHE A 526 -15.73 -9.32 0.51
CA PHE A 526 -16.46 -8.53 -0.50
C PHE A 526 -15.57 -7.48 -1.18
N LYS A 527 -14.80 -6.70 -0.43
CA LYS A 527 -13.89 -5.69 -1.02
C LYS A 527 -12.83 -6.32 -1.92
N LYS A 528 -12.42 -7.54 -1.64
CA LYS A 528 -11.49 -8.29 -2.46
C LYS A 528 -12.09 -8.61 -3.83
N SER A 529 -13.36 -9.00 -3.90
CA SER A 529 -14.05 -9.32 -5.17
C SER A 529 -14.15 -8.10 -6.12
N VAL A 530 -14.34 -6.88 -5.58
CA VAL A 530 -14.31 -5.64 -6.38
C VAL A 530 -12.96 -5.41 -7.01
N PHE A 531 -11.91 -5.64 -6.24
CA PHE A 531 -10.53 -5.48 -6.71
C PHE A 531 -10.19 -6.48 -7.83
N GLU A 532 -10.55 -7.75 -7.64
CA GLU A 532 -10.35 -8.81 -8.63
C GLU A 532 -11.09 -8.49 -9.93
N GLY A 533 -12.33 -7.98 -9.86
CA GLY A 533 -13.13 -7.62 -11.04
C GLY A 533 -12.57 -6.50 -11.92
N VAL A 534 -11.75 -5.60 -11.36
CA VAL A 534 -11.14 -4.48 -12.11
C VAL A 534 -9.74 -4.80 -12.61
N ILE A 535 -8.99 -5.59 -11.84
CA ILE A 535 -7.54 -5.71 -12.01
C ILE A 535 -7.15 -7.10 -12.54
N GLU A 536 -7.94 -8.13 -12.24
CA GLU A 536 -7.66 -9.50 -12.68
C GLU A 536 -8.48 -9.86 -13.92
N GLU A 537 -7.89 -10.63 -14.85
CA GLU A 537 -8.52 -10.99 -16.12
C GLU A 537 -9.78 -11.84 -15.95
N ASP A 538 -9.82 -12.68 -14.93
CA ASP A 538 -10.95 -13.58 -14.61
C ASP A 538 -12.04 -12.92 -13.75
N GLY A 539 -11.89 -11.63 -13.41
CA GLY A 539 -12.80 -10.91 -12.55
C GLY A 539 -14.19 -10.66 -13.16
N GLN A 540 -15.16 -10.34 -12.31
CA GLN A 540 -16.53 -10.01 -12.74
C GLN A 540 -16.56 -8.67 -13.48
N ASP A 541 -17.30 -8.58 -14.58
CA ASP A 541 -17.44 -7.36 -15.39
C ASP A 541 -18.25 -6.25 -14.68
N SER A 542 -19.07 -6.61 -13.72
CA SER A 542 -19.82 -5.67 -12.91
C SER A 542 -19.86 -6.11 -11.45
N VAL A 543 -19.70 -5.15 -10.55
CA VAL A 543 -19.79 -5.39 -9.11
C VAL A 543 -20.73 -4.36 -8.51
N MET A 544 -21.71 -4.83 -7.74
CA MET A 544 -22.58 -3.97 -6.95
C MET A 544 -21.87 -3.64 -5.65
N LEU A 545 -21.58 -2.36 -5.44
CA LEU A 545 -21.02 -1.88 -4.19
C LEU A 545 -22.16 -1.64 -3.22
N GLU A 546 -22.07 -2.27 -2.09
CA GLU A 546 -22.78 -1.73 -0.94
C GLU A 546 -22.23 -0.34 -0.63
N SER A 547 -23.10 0.65 -0.54
CA SER A 547 -22.71 1.97 -0.05
C SER A 547 -22.10 1.82 1.36
N PHE A 548 -21.34 2.81 1.84
CA PHE A 548 -20.86 2.78 3.24
C PHE A 548 -22.03 2.58 4.22
N LEU A 549 -23.19 3.17 3.90
CA LEU A 549 -24.42 2.94 4.65
C LEU A 549 -24.86 1.47 4.62
N GLU A 550 -24.88 0.85 3.43
CA GLU A 550 -25.25 -0.56 3.27
C GLU A 550 -24.24 -1.47 3.96
N SER A 551 -22.95 -1.17 3.87
CA SER A 551 -21.93 -1.91 4.61
C SER A 551 -22.13 -1.78 6.13
N VAL A 552 -22.45 -0.58 6.64
CA VAL A 552 -22.75 -0.39 8.07
C VAL A 552 -24.09 -1.01 8.42
N LYS A 553 -25.09 -0.96 7.53
CA LYS A 553 -26.38 -1.63 7.69
C LYS A 553 -26.21 -3.14 7.71
N ALA A 554 -25.45 -3.71 6.78
CA ALA A 554 -25.09 -5.12 6.77
C ALA A 554 -24.39 -5.52 8.09
N LEU A 555 -23.48 -4.67 8.61
CA LEU A 555 -22.89 -4.89 9.93
C LEU A 555 -23.90 -4.91 11.07
N THR A 556 -25.07 -4.28 10.92
CA THR A 556 -26.14 -4.30 11.92
C THR A 556 -27.17 -5.43 11.71
N GLU A 557 -27.28 -5.97 10.48
CA GLU A 557 -28.29 -6.97 10.09
C GLU A 557 -27.74 -8.40 9.96
N ILE A 558 -26.42 -8.60 9.92
CA ILE A 558 -25.80 -9.93 9.84
C ILE A 558 -26.17 -10.71 11.10
N ASP A 559 -26.99 -11.75 10.95
CA ASP A 559 -27.23 -12.73 12.00
C ASP A 559 -26.01 -13.67 12.10
N ILE A 560 -25.27 -13.53 13.19
CA ILE A 560 -24.00 -14.23 13.40
C ILE A 560 -24.24 -15.66 13.90
N ASP A 561 -25.46 -15.99 14.34
CA ASP A 561 -25.79 -17.30 14.86
C ASP A 561 -25.93 -18.36 13.75
N ASP A 562 -26.17 -17.95 12.49
CA ASP A 562 -26.25 -18.85 11.33
C ASP A 562 -24.88 -19.20 10.68
N CYS A 563 -23.80 -18.63 11.16
CA CYS A 563 -22.47 -18.96 10.65
C CYS A 563 -22.06 -20.36 11.11
N LYS A 564 -21.92 -21.28 10.15
CA LYS A 564 -21.41 -22.64 10.37
C LYS A 564 -19.93 -22.57 10.76
N ASP A 565 -19.66 -22.39 12.04
CA ASP A 565 -18.33 -22.32 12.65
C ASP A 565 -17.64 -23.71 12.64
N GLU A 566 -17.34 -24.29 11.49
CA GLU A 566 -16.55 -25.52 11.41
C GLU A 566 -15.14 -25.34 11.98
N GLU A 567 -14.53 -24.17 11.74
CA GLU A 567 -13.23 -23.82 12.34
C GLU A 567 -13.31 -23.68 13.87
N TYR A 568 -14.39 -23.14 14.40
CA TYR A 568 -14.60 -23.00 15.85
C TYR A 568 -14.80 -24.35 16.54
N LYS A 569 -15.55 -25.27 15.91
CA LYS A 569 -15.70 -26.64 16.41
C LYS A 569 -14.36 -27.39 16.45
N ALA A 570 -13.51 -27.17 15.45
CA ALA A 570 -12.16 -27.71 15.42
C ALA A 570 -11.27 -27.11 16.54
N GLN A 571 -11.40 -25.80 16.83
CA GLN A 571 -10.69 -25.14 17.94
C GLN A 571 -11.12 -25.66 19.32
N ILE A 572 -12.43 -25.87 19.53
CA ILE A 572 -12.93 -26.49 20.78
C ILE A 572 -12.40 -27.92 20.93
N SER A 573 -12.36 -28.68 19.84
CA SER A 573 -11.79 -30.03 19.84
C SER A 573 -10.29 -30.04 20.18
N LEU A 574 -9.53 -29.09 19.63
CA LEU A 574 -8.12 -28.87 19.95
C LEU A 574 -7.93 -28.48 21.43
N ARG A 575 -8.75 -27.54 21.95
CA ARG A 575 -8.71 -27.16 23.39
C ARG A 575 -8.99 -28.33 24.30
N LYS A 576 -10.05 -29.12 24.05
CA LYS A 576 -10.33 -30.32 24.85
C LYS A 576 -9.19 -31.31 24.84
N ASN A 577 -8.45 -31.41 23.72
CA ASN A 577 -7.25 -32.24 23.65
C ASN A 577 -6.06 -31.63 24.41
N ILE A 578 -5.94 -30.29 24.45
CA ILE A 578 -4.89 -29.59 25.21
C ILE A 578 -5.19 -29.66 26.71
N ASP A 579 -6.45 -29.46 27.14
CA ASP A 579 -6.86 -29.59 28.55
C ASP A 579 -6.66 -31.03 29.06
N ASN A 580 -6.83 -32.04 28.20
CA ASN A 580 -6.54 -33.45 28.52
C ASN A 580 -5.04 -33.78 28.55
N LEU A 581 -4.17 -32.95 27.95
CA LEU A 581 -2.71 -33.05 27.96
C LEU A 581 -2.05 -32.21 29.09
N ALA A 582 -2.86 -31.35 29.74
CA ALA A 582 -2.41 -30.45 30.82
C ALA A 582 -2.39 -31.10 32.21
N ASP A 583 -2.24 -32.44 32.28
CA ASP A 583 -1.99 -33.12 33.56
C ASP A 583 -0.61 -32.77 34.12
N GLU A 584 -0.56 -32.65 35.41
CA GLU A 584 0.44 -32.21 36.41
C GLU A 584 1.95 -32.23 36.04
N ASN A 585 2.36 -32.89 34.97
CA ASN A 585 3.76 -32.96 34.55
C ASN A 585 4.26 -31.71 33.81
N ASN A 586 3.36 -30.87 33.30
CA ASN A 586 3.74 -29.68 32.49
C ASN A 586 4.04 -28.43 33.37
N ARG A 587 3.68 -28.44 34.66
CA ARG A 587 4.09 -27.36 35.58
C ARG A 587 5.61 -27.34 35.84
N LYS A 588 6.25 -28.49 35.80
CA LYS A 588 7.71 -28.60 35.99
C LYS A 588 8.52 -27.98 34.85
N VAL A 589 8.00 -28.01 33.63
CA VAL A 589 8.70 -27.45 32.44
C VAL A 589 8.74 -25.91 32.46
N LEU A 590 7.78 -25.26 33.10
CA LEU A 590 7.81 -23.78 33.26
C LEU A 590 8.84 -23.32 34.30
N GLU A 591 9.21 -24.19 35.25
CA GLU A 591 10.28 -23.92 36.26
C GLU A 591 11.67 -24.09 35.64
N ASP A 592 11.84 -24.96 34.66
CA ASP A 592 13.12 -25.21 33.95
C ASP A 592 13.52 -24.08 32.97
N PHE A 593 12.62 -23.15 32.65
CA PHE A 593 12.92 -21.91 31.87
C PHE A 593 13.35 -20.72 32.74
N ALA A 594 13.44 -20.89 34.08
CA ALA A 594 14.06 -19.89 34.93
C ALA A 594 15.61 -20.09 34.87
N PRO A 595 16.39 -19.08 34.45
CA PRO A 595 17.84 -19.22 34.48
C PRO A 595 18.30 -19.39 35.93
N ASP A 596 19.14 -20.41 36.12
CA ASP A 596 19.84 -20.69 37.40
C ASP A 596 20.42 -19.39 37.99
N GLN A 597 20.02 -19.09 39.23
CA GLN A 597 20.65 -18.06 40.04
C GLN A 597 21.91 -18.64 40.65
N GLN A 598 22.97 -18.78 39.87
CA GLN A 598 24.33 -18.85 40.46
C GLN A 598 25.34 -18.25 39.46
N ALA A 599 26.12 -17.35 40.05
CA ALA A 599 27.41 -16.79 39.63
C ALA A 599 27.35 -15.58 38.65
N ASP A 600 27.69 -14.52 39.12
CA ASP A 600 28.80 -13.61 39.10
C ASP A 600 28.39 -12.15 39.02
N ASN A 601 28.63 -11.49 40.13
CA ASN A 601 28.84 -10.05 40.18
C ASN A 601 30.06 -9.70 39.33
N ASN A 602 29.83 -9.18 38.12
CA ASN A 602 30.65 -8.08 37.61
C ASN A 602 30.18 -7.59 36.24
N SER A 603 30.12 -6.25 36.22
CA SER A 603 30.16 -5.37 35.04
C SER A 603 29.01 -5.34 34.06
N ASP A 604 28.17 -4.34 34.26
CA ASP A 604 27.84 -3.25 33.35
C ASP A 604 27.43 -3.53 31.91
N LYS A 605 26.22 -3.03 31.66
CA LYS A 605 25.55 -2.69 30.40
C LYS A 605 24.50 -3.66 29.89
N LYS A 606 23.42 -3.76 30.67
CA LYS A 606 22.11 -4.06 30.09
C LYS A 606 21.65 -2.88 29.28
N THR A 607 21.71 -3.01 27.96
CA THR A 607 21.06 -2.08 27.04
C THR A 607 19.57 -2.42 26.94
N SER A 608 18.83 -2.10 28.00
CA SER A 608 17.38 -2.05 27.93
C SER A 608 16.98 -0.70 27.31
N PHE A 609 16.51 -0.70 26.09
CA PHE A 609 15.91 0.50 25.49
C PHE A 609 14.54 0.76 26.11
N TYR A 610 14.55 1.26 27.33
CA TYR A 610 13.37 1.76 28.02
C TYR A 610 13.20 3.26 27.78
N ILE A 611 11.97 3.65 27.45
CA ILE A 611 11.51 5.03 27.43
C ILE A 611 11.57 5.58 28.85
N LYS A 612 12.42 6.59 29.10
CA LYS A 612 12.36 7.42 30.30
C LYS A 612 10.96 8.00 30.46
N LYS A 613 10.32 7.75 31.60
CA LYS A 613 9.13 8.46 32.05
C LYS A 613 9.43 9.95 32.11
N GLY A 614 8.84 10.71 31.21
CA GLY A 614 8.69 12.17 31.33
C GLY A 614 7.62 12.46 32.39
N SER A 615 7.97 13.33 33.31
CA SER A 615 7.21 13.80 34.43
C SER A 615 5.78 14.26 34.09
N ARG A 616 4.87 13.97 35.03
CA ARG A 616 3.50 14.49 35.11
C ARG A 616 3.51 16.01 35.09
N GLU A 617 3.08 16.62 34.00
CA GLU A 617 2.48 17.94 34.01
C GLU A 617 1.46 18.12 32.89
N LYS A 618 0.26 18.60 33.32
CA LYS A 618 -0.86 19.18 32.57
C LYS A 618 -1.84 18.24 31.86
N ARG A 619 -2.89 17.91 32.64
CA ARG A 619 -4.07 17.10 32.24
C ARG A 619 -5.12 17.81 31.38
N GLU A 620 -4.99 19.06 30.97
CA GLU A 620 -6.06 19.78 30.24
C GLU A 620 -5.88 19.89 28.71
N GLY A 621 -4.74 19.48 28.16
CA GLY A 621 -4.45 19.62 26.72
C GLY A 621 -4.82 18.42 25.83
N ILE A 622 -5.21 17.27 26.39
CA ILE A 622 -5.31 16.02 25.64
C ILE A 622 -6.63 15.95 24.85
N PHE A 623 -7.74 16.42 25.40
CA PHE A 623 -9.02 16.44 24.69
C PHE A 623 -9.05 17.40 23.51
N SER A 624 -8.38 18.55 23.60
CA SER A 624 -8.27 19.51 22.50
C SER A 624 -7.34 19.00 21.37
N LYS A 625 -6.27 18.29 21.71
CA LYS A 625 -5.34 17.68 20.74
C LYS A 625 -5.94 16.47 20.02
N ILE A 626 -6.80 15.71 20.68
CA ILE A 626 -7.56 14.63 20.07
C ILE A 626 -8.60 15.20 19.11
N LYS A 627 -9.30 16.27 19.47
CA LYS A 627 -10.27 16.97 18.60
C LYS A 627 -9.62 17.53 17.31
N ILE A 628 -8.40 18.05 17.41
CA ILE A 628 -7.64 18.58 16.26
C ILE A 628 -7.07 17.45 15.39
N LYS A 629 -6.62 16.34 15.96
CA LYS A 629 -6.15 15.19 15.20
C LYS A 629 -7.27 14.42 14.52
N LEU A 630 -8.43 14.29 15.16
CA LEU A 630 -9.65 13.74 14.56
C LEU A 630 -10.16 14.63 13.42
N LYS A 631 -10.17 15.94 13.57
CA LYS A 631 -10.54 16.87 12.49
C LYS A 631 -9.61 16.76 11.27
N LYS A 632 -8.31 16.46 11.45
CA LYS A 632 -7.36 16.19 10.36
C LYS A 632 -7.51 14.80 9.76
N PHE A 633 -7.93 13.82 10.55
CA PHE A 633 -8.19 12.46 10.09
C PHE A 633 -9.46 12.41 9.22
N PHE A 634 -10.55 13.05 9.66
CA PHE A 634 -11.83 13.07 8.95
C PHE A 634 -11.87 13.99 7.72
N LYS A 635 -11.03 15.01 7.64
CA LYS A 635 -10.79 15.74 6.37
C LYS A 635 -10.14 14.90 5.28
N ARG A 636 -9.67 13.67 5.63
CA ARG A 636 -9.08 12.71 4.69
C ARG A 636 -10.06 11.69 4.13
N PHE A 637 -11.28 11.59 4.69
CA PHE A 637 -12.29 10.60 4.29
C PHE A 637 -13.63 11.23 3.89
N GLY A 638 -13.70 12.53 3.79
CA GLY A 638 -14.84 13.27 3.27
C GLY A 638 -14.62 13.79 1.85
#